data_85ec91b05450afa0e2b6fb2a898e336b
#
_entry.id   85ec91b05450afa0e2b6fb2a898e336b
#
_cell.length_a   1.000
_cell.length_b   1.000
_cell.length_c   1.000
_cell.angle_alpha   90.00
_cell.angle_beta   90.00
_cell.angle_gamma   90.00
#
_symmetry.space_group_name_H-M   'P 1'
#
loop_
_entity.id
_entity.type
_entity.pdbx_description
1 polymer ?
#
loop_
_entity_poly.entity_id
_entity_poly.type
_entity_poly.pdbx_seq_one_letter_code
_entity_poly.pdbx_strand_id
1 'polypeptide(L)'
;MQKILLLIASLFYFNFILAENEIKSWQGIHETPLSCLEQQFAEPPVEFANHVIWGWEGKMDKKTICNDLDSIKKKGFRAVIFEAGYKLPFKYLSEEWFKAIRTGVLEAKKRGMKVWIIDEGKYPSGFAGGKFSQERPDLRMQALVIGDTIQIKRGEVMTNHKIAPEIISAVAVSTSGAPNRTVAINNGEISFNAGLDDWKILLVKSDFRTAVTRAVNNPNGGKDATNSLCDYLNPVAVQQFIDWTHEQYKKYLGKELGTTVLGFRGDEPDYAHLPWTPSIVQTFKDTKGYNPTPYLASFFTTSPTIQEQRVKADYWDVWSSLFATHFFKLQADWCAANGVAHITHLNKEHEMPACVKAEGDYFRNLSKVQIPGVDAIWNQIWPGTLNDFPKLASSVAHVYGKPRAFSESFAAYHISPTIPQAKFVVDHQIARGINFFEFMFWPAGSKHHNWMSDPGMKGLNEYTNRTTYLMSQGKPGARIAMYYPTSTMWLGNNEVYKDIVTLTQQLLTHQRDFDYINDDAFTEALTIGSGYLENKSGQRYETLIIPSSDVISASAWKVIETFSSRGGKVLFWGRKPASFIDKSFTAPGSLSDLTNSRIEPSTRWTARVSSSLPEPEMKIISPANDSIRYTRRVMPDGDLYFIFNEGNKAIEFTADF
;
A
#
# COMPACT_ATOMS: atom_id res chain seq x y z
N MET A 1 -45.83 -48.99 -27.11
CA MET A 1 -45.80 -47.61 -27.67
C MET A 1 -45.37 -46.67 -26.58
N GLN A 2 -44.07 -46.44 -26.50
CA GLN A 2 -43.46 -45.50 -25.56
C GLN A 2 -43.43 -44.15 -26.21
N LYS A 3 -44.04 -43.15 -25.53
CA LYS A 3 -43.91 -41.77 -25.91
C LYS A 3 -42.67 -41.18 -25.28
N ILE A 4 -41.70 -40.86 -26.11
CA ILE A 4 -40.50 -40.10 -25.73
C ILE A 4 -40.90 -38.65 -25.58
N LEU A 5 -40.80 -38.10 -24.36
CA LEU A 5 -40.91 -36.70 -24.06
C LEU A 5 -39.54 -36.05 -24.28
N LEU A 6 -39.37 -35.27 -25.33
CA LEU A 6 -38.21 -34.40 -25.53
C LEU A 6 -38.37 -33.16 -24.65
N LEU A 7 -37.57 -33.07 -23.58
CA LEU A 7 -37.44 -31.84 -22.78
C LEU A 7 -36.43 -30.95 -23.50
N ILE A 8 -36.90 -29.92 -24.17
CA ILE A 8 -36.04 -28.84 -24.70
C ILE A 8 -35.68 -27.94 -23.53
N ALA A 9 -34.51 -28.18 -22.96
CA ALA A 9 -33.87 -27.23 -22.03
C ALA A 9 -33.37 -26.05 -22.87
N SER A 10 -34.10 -24.95 -22.89
CA SER A 10 -33.65 -23.66 -23.39
C SER A 10 -32.59 -23.13 -22.41
N LEU A 11 -31.33 -23.34 -22.73
CA LEU A 11 -30.20 -22.63 -22.11
C LEU A 11 -30.34 -21.15 -22.49
N PHE A 12 -30.92 -20.36 -21.59
CA PHE A 12 -30.69 -18.94 -21.59
C PHE A 12 -29.21 -18.69 -21.23
N TYR A 13 -28.38 -18.62 -22.25
CA TYR A 13 -27.11 -17.92 -22.14
C TYR A 13 -27.45 -16.46 -21.90
N PHE A 14 -27.42 -16.03 -20.64
CA PHE A 14 -27.21 -14.64 -20.31
C PHE A 14 -25.80 -14.31 -20.80
N ASN A 15 -25.69 -13.83 -22.02
CA ASN A 15 -24.56 -13.03 -22.44
C ASN A 15 -24.59 -11.76 -21.58
N PHE A 16 -23.95 -11.79 -20.42
CA PHE A 16 -23.38 -10.59 -19.87
C PHE A 16 -22.33 -10.14 -20.90
N ILE A 17 -22.73 -9.30 -21.81
CA ILE A 17 -21.83 -8.37 -22.46
C ILE A 17 -21.37 -7.48 -21.33
N LEU A 18 -20.27 -7.89 -20.65
CA LEU A 18 -19.40 -6.95 -20.01
C LEU A 18 -18.97 -6.05 -21.15
N ALA A 19 -19.60 -4.87 -21.28
CA ALA A 19 -19.02 -3.78 -22.03
C ALA A 19 -17.61 -3.66 -21.43
N GLU A 20 -16.58 -4.10 -22.15
CA GLU A 20 -15.21 -3.75 -21.83
C GLU A 20 -15.23 -2.23 -21.83
N ASN A 21 -15.25 -1.65 -20.62
CA ASN A 21 -15.09 -0.21 -20.48
C ASN A 21 -13.76 0.11 -21.12
N GLU A 22 -13.76 0.81 -22.23
CA GLU A 22 -12.55 1.24 -22.91
C GLU A 22 -11.61 1.87 -21.89
N ILE A 23 -10.40 1.30 -21.72
CA ILE A 23 -9.39 1.83 -20.80
C ILE A 23 -9.10 3.26 -21.26
N LYS A 24 -9.42 4.22 -20.40
CA LYS A 24 -9.20 5.63 -20.69
C LYS A 24 -7.71 5.93 -20.73
N SER A 25 -7.30 6.91 -21.51
CA SER A 25 -5.89 7.26 -21.72
C SER A 25 -5.10 7.48 -20.42
N TRP A 26 -5.71 8.00 -19.37
CA TRP A 26 -5.07 8.22 -18.08
C TRP A 26 -5.03 6.96 -17.18
N GLN A 27 -5.69 5.87 -17.58
CA GLN A 27 -5.78 4.59 -16.85
C GLN A 27 -4.85 3.50 -17.42
N GLY A 28 -4.20 3.75 -18.53
CA GLY A 28 -3.29 2.80 -19.18
C GLY A 28 -1.90 3.38 -19.40
N ILE A 29 -0.93 2.52 -19.63
CA ILE A 29 0.42 2.91 -20.08
C ILE A 29 0.35 3.20 -21.57
N HIS A 30 0.84 4.37 -21.98
CA HIS A 30 0.88 4.79 -23.37
C HIS A 30 2.32 4.97 -23.87
N GLU A 31 2.61 4.34 -25.00
CA GLU A 31 3.85 4.51 -25.72
C GLU A 31 3.70 5.65 -26.75
N THR A 32 3.57 6.88 -26.25
CA THR A 32 3.41 8.07 -27.08
C THR A 32 4.77 8.52 -27.62
N PRO A 33 4.95 8.77 -28.95
CA PRO A 33 6.18 9.32 -29.49
C PRO A 33 6.55 10.67 -28.85
N LEU A 34 7.84 10.95 -28.68
CA LEU A 34 8.34 12.18 -28.06
C LEU A 34 7.82 13.44 -28.77
N SER A 35 7.72 13.41 -30.10
CA SER A 35 7.17 14.52 -30.89
C SER A 35 5.73 14.89 -30.55
N CYS A 36 4.92 13.90 -30.16
CA CYS A 36 3.55 14.14 -29.71
C CYS A 36 3.51 14.71 -28.27
N LEU A 37 4.45 14.30 -27.42
CA LEU A 37 4.56 14.80 -26.05
C LEU A 37 4.95 16.26 -25.99
N GLU A 38 5.81 16.73 -26.89
CA GLU A 38 6.22 18.12 -26.97
C GLU A 38 5.01 19.07 -27.12
N GLN A 39 4.04 18.69 -27.96
CA GLN A 39 2.81 19.47 -28.15
C GLN A 39 1.93 19.52 -26.88
N GLN A 40 1.89 18.45 -26.10
CA GLN A 40 1.06 18.35 -24.90
C GLN A 40 1.79 18.83 -23.63
N PHE A 41 3.07 19.07 -23.69
CA PHE A 41 3.88 19.50 -22.54
C PHE A 41 3.45 20.85 -21.98
N ALA A 42 3.11 21.79 -22.84
CA ALA A 42 2.71 23.14 -22.41
C ALA A 42 1.38 23.09 -21.63
N GLU A 43 0.44 22.28 -22.07
CA GLU A 43 -0.86 22.09 -21.45
C GLU A 43 -1.27 20.61 -21.42
N PRO A 44 -0.82 19.83 -20.43
CA PRO A 44 -1.16 18.42 -20.31
C PRO A 44 -2.66 18.19 -20.21
N PRO A 45 -3.19 17.01 -20.64
CA PRO A 45 -4.58 16.65 -20.43
C PRO A 45 -4.98 16.75 -18.94
N VAL A 46 -6.18 17.29 -18.69
CA VAL A 46 -6.63 17.58 -17.32
C VAL A 46 -6.78 16.33 -16.45
N GLU A 47 -6.95 15.17 -17.06
CA GLU A 47 -7.02 13.87 -16.39
C GLU A 47 -5.70 13.48 -15.70
N PHE A 48 -4.57 14.05 -16.15
CA PHE A 48 -3.26 13.85 -15.55
C PHE A 48 -2.93 14.90 -14.47
N ALA A 49 -3.82 15.86 -14.22
CA ALA A 49 -3.57 16.92 -13.27
C ALA A 49 -3.40 16.39 -11.84
N ASN A 50 -2.42 16.94 -11.14
CA ASN A 50 -2.30 16.77 -9.70
C ASN A 50 -3.47 17.47 -9.01
N HIS A 51 -3.85 17.00 -7.84
CA HIS A 51 -4.98 17.54 -7.09
C HIS A 51 -4.59 18.06 -5.71
N VAL A 52 -5.47 18.84 -5.13
CA VAL A 52 -5.36 19.32 -3.76
C VAL A 52 -6.53 18.77 -2.95
N ILE A 53 -6.27 18.29 -1.73
CA ILE A 53 -7.33 17.96 -0.78
C ILE A 53 -8.02 19.26 -0.38
N TRP A 54 -9.33 19.30 -0.61
CA TRP A 54 -10.20 20.43 -0.23
C TRP A 54 -11.11 19.98 0.90
N GLY A 55 -10.72 20.39 2.12
CA GLY A 55 -11.45 20.04 3.35
C GLY A 55 -12.69 20.90 3.51
N TRP A 56 -13.87 20.28 3.52
CA TRP A 56 -15.17 20.95 3.61
C TRP A 56 -15.56 21.22 5.05
N GLU A 57 -15.53 22.49 5.45
CA GLU A 57 -15.92 22.95 6.77
C GLU A 57 -16.79 24.22 6.70
N GLY A 58 -17.53 24.49 7.75
CA GLY A 58 -18.34 25.70 7.86
C GLY A 58 -19.48 25.74 6.82
N LYS A 59 -19.77 26.93 6.32
CA LYS A 59 -20.91 27.12 5.40
C LYS A 59 -20.56 26.67 3.98
N MET A 60 -20.87 25.41 3.64
CA MET A 60 -20.66 24.84 2.31
C MET A 60 -21.84 25.10 1.36
N ASP A 61 -22.26 26.36 1.22
CA ASP A 61 -23.24 26.75 0.21
C ASP A 61 -22.60 26.93 -1.18
N LYS A 62 -23.45 27.06 -2.20
CA LYS A 62 -22.99 27.20 -3.59
C LYS A 62 -22.01 28.37 -3.78
N LYS A 63 -22.20 29.49 -3.04
CA LYS A 63 -21.32 30.68 -3.14
C LYS A 63 -19.92 30.34 -2.60
N THR A 64 -19.83 29.69 -1.46
CA THR A 64 -18.55 29.22 -0.88
C THR A 64 -17.85 28.24 -1.82
N ILE A 65 -18.59 27.24 -2.32
CA ILE A 65 -18.08 26.25 -3.29
C ILE A 65 -17.49 26.93 -4.54
N CYS A 66 -18.21 27.89 -5.12
CA CYS A 66 -17.74 28.61 -6.29
C CYS A 66 -16.48 29.43 -6.00
N ASN A 67 -16.46 30.16 -4.90
CA ASN A 67 -15.32 31.01 -4.53
C ASN A 67 -14.06 30.20 -4.25
N ASP A 68 -14.19 29.05 -3.57
CA ASP A 68 -13.06 28.17 -3.28
C ASP A 68 -12.50 27.54 -4.56
N LEU A 69 -13.36 27.00 -5.44
CA LEU A 69 -12.94 26.46 -6.72
C LEU A 69 -12.24 27.48 -7.62
N ASP A 70 -12.73 28.74 -7.65
CA ASP A 70 -12.09 29.83 -8.38
C ASP A 70 -10.70 30.15 -7.78
N SER A 71 -10.58 30.14 -6.45
CA SER A 71 -9.32 30.39 -5.75
C SER A 71 -8.32 29.25 -5.96
N ILE A 72 -8.76 28.01 -5.86
CA ILE A 72 -7.94 26.80 -6.13
C ILE A 72 -7.44 26.82 -7.57
N LYS A 73 -8.32 27.05 -8.54
CA LYS A 73 -7.96 27.13 -9.96
C LYS A 73 -6.96 28.26 -10.23
N LYS A 74 -7.12 29.43 -9.60
CA LYS A 74 -6.18 30.57 -9.71
C LYS A 74 -4.76 30.20 -9.24
N LYS A 75 -4.62 29.25 -8.33
CA LYS A 75 -3.33 28.69 -7.86
C LYS A 75 -2.76 27.59 -8.75
N GLY A 76 -3.35 27.33 -9.92
CA GLY A 76 -2.86 26.38 -10.91
C GLY A 76 -3.33 24.94 -10.71
N PHE A 77 -4.13 24.65 -9.71
CA PHE A 77 -4.74 23.33 -9.55
C PHE A 77 -5.83 23.12 -10.62
N ARG A 78 -5.81 21.94 -11.24
CA ARG A 78 -6.78 21.56 -12.27
C ARG A 78 -7.67 20.39 -11.82
N ALA A 79 -7.41 19.84 -10.65
CA ALA A 79 -8.21 18.83 -9.99
C ALA A 79 -8.28 19.09 -8.48
N VAL A 80 -9.35 18.63 -7.86
CA VAL A 80 -9.58 18.70 -6.41
C VAL A 80 -10.02 17.33 -5.88
N ILE A 81 -9.72 17.07 -4.62
CA ILE A 81 -10.29 15.95 -3.91
C ILE A 81 -11.18 16.46 -2.77
N PHE A 82 -12.39 15.95 -2.67
CA PHE A 82 -13.37 16.36 -1.66
C PHE A 82 -13.19 15.53 -0.39
N GLU A 83 -12.94 16.24 0.71
CA GLU A 83 -12.84 15.66 2.05
C GLU A 83 -13.88 16.29 2.99
N ALA A 84 -14.60 15.48 3.74
CA ALA A 84 -15.48 15.99 4.78
C ALA A 84 -14.67 16.53 5.98
N GLY A 85 -14.97 17.72 6.45
CA GLY A 85 -14.31 18.35 7.60
C GLY A 85 -15.03 18.10 8.93
N TYR A 86 -14.35 18.38 10.03
CA TYR A 86 -14.91 18.19 11.39
C TYR A 86 -16.14 19.05 11.68
N LYS A 87 -16.17 20.27 11.12
CA LYS A 87 -17.26 21.24 11.30
C LYS A 87 -18.16 21.29 10.08
N LEU A 88 -18.47 20.12 9.50
CA LEU A 88 -19.38 20.01 8.39
C LEU A 88 -20.78 20.49 8.81
N PRO A 89 -21.48 21.33 8.02
CA PRO A 89 -22.74 21.94 8.42
C PRO A 89 -23.95 20.99 8.33
N PHE A 90 -23.76 19.81 7.78
CA PHE A 90 -24.76 18.75 7.63
C PHE A 90 -24.15 17.40 7.99
N LYS A 91 -24.99 16.40 8.22
CA LYS A 91 -24.52 15.06 8.58
C LYS A 91 -23.79 14.44 7.39
N TYR A 92 -22.61 13.87 7.62
CA TYR A 92 -21.86 13.10 6.62
C TYR A 92 -22.69 11.90 6.15
N LEU A 93 -22.63 11.59 4.85
CA LEU A 93 -23.43 10.57 4.15
C LEU A 93 -24.96 10.80 4.22
N SER A 94 -25.41 12.02 4.56
CA SER A 94 -26.82 12.41 4.45
C SER A 94 -27.17 12.83 3.02
N GLU A 95 -28.46 12.98 2.76
CA GLU A 95 -28.95 13.50 1.48
C GLU A 95 -28.39 14.91 1.17
N GLU A 96 -28.28 15.76 2.21
CA GLU A 96 -27.71 17.10 2.09
C GLU A 96 -26.21 17.04 1.69
N TRP A 97 -25.45 16.12 2.28
CA TRP A 97 -24.07 15.85 1.89
C TRP A 97 -23.97 15.54 0.39
N PHE A 98 -24.72 14.53 -0.08
CA PHE A 98 -24.64 14.12 -1.48
C PHE A 98 -25.13 15.21 -2.45
N LYS A 99 -26.12 16.02 -2.08
CA LYS A 99 -26.54 17.19 -2.87
C LYS A 99 -25.47 18.26 -2.95
N ALA A 100 -24.76 18.50 -1.84
CA ALA A 100 -23.65 19.47 -1.81
C ALA A 100 -22.48 18.96 -2.66
N ILE A 101 -22.09 17.68 -2.53
CA ILE A 101 -21.09 17.04 -3.39
C ILE A 101 -21.44 17.19 -4.87
N ARG A 102 -22.68 16.86 -5.25
CA ARG A 102 -23.14 17.03 -6.63
C ARG A 102 -22.99 18.49 -7.10
N THR A 103 -23.30 19.46 -6.25
CA THR A 103 -23.12 20.88 -6.57
C THR A 103 -21.64 21.19 -6.80
N GLY A 104 -20.75 20.72 -5.94
CA GLY A 104 -19.31 20.88 -6.09
C GLY A 104 -18.77 20.29 -7.39
N VAL A 105 -19.19 19.04 -7.73
CA VAL A 105 -18.81 18.38 -8.99
C VAL A 105 -19.26 19.18 -10.21
N LEU A 106 -20.51 19.65 -10.24
CA LEU A 106 -21.01 20.45 -11.36
C LEU A 106 -20.34 21.79 -11.50
N GLU A 107 -19.96 22.45 -10.39
CA GLU A 107 -19.23 23.71 -10.42
C GLU A 107 -17.75 23.50 -10.79
N ALA A 108 -17.11 22.38 -10.40
CA ALA A 108 -15.78 21.98 -10.86
C ALA A 108 -15.79 21.73 -12.38
N LYS A 109 -16.79 21.00 -12.89
CA LYS A 109 -16.97 20.72 -14.34
C LYS A 109 -17.04 22.04 -15.15
N LYS A 110 -17.83 23.03 -14.71
CA LYS A 110 -17.94 24.33 -15.39
C LYS A 110 -16.61 25.07 -15.51
N ARG A 111 -15.66 24.76 -14.59
CA ARG A 111 -14.31 25.31 -14.57
C ARG A 111 -13.28 24.49 -15.33
N GLY A 112 -13.71 23.37 -15.95
CA GLY A 112 -12.82 22.40 -16.62
C GLY A 112 -11.93 21.65 -15.64
N MET A 113 -12.34 21.53 -14.37
CA MET A 113 -11.60 20.81 -13.33
C MET A 113 -12.11 19.38 -13.16
N LYS A 114 -11.24 18.47 -12.75
CA LYS A 114 -11.57 17.09 -12.35
C LYS A 114 -11.73 16.98 -10.85
N VAL A 115 -12.41 15.93 -10.41
CA VAL A 115 -12.73 15.69 -9.00
C VAL A 115 -12.32 14.28 -8.62
N TRP A 116 -11.79 14.14 -7.42
CA TRP A 116 -11.66 12.88 -6.69
C TRP A 116 -12.45 13.00 -5.39
N ILE A 117 -12.81 11.87 -4.78
CA ILE A 117 -13.59 11.84 -3.56
C ILE A 117 -12.89 10.94 -2.56
N ILE A 118 -12.62 11.43 -1.36
CA ILE A 118 -12.21 10.57 -0.25
C ILE A 118 -13.41 9.68 0.10
N ASP A 119 -13.17 8.37 0.17
CA ASP A 119 -14.22 7.36 0.40
C ASP A 119 -14.80 7.39 1.82
N GLU A 120 -14.12 8.14 2.71
CA GLU A 120 -14.48 8.30 4.10
C GLU A 120 -14.63 9.78 4.49
N GLY A 121 -15.21 10.03 5.64
CA GLY A 121 -15.28 11.37 6.22
C GLY A 121 -13.91 11.86 6.67
N LYS A 122 -13.24 11.06 7.45
CA LYS A 122 -11.85 11.23 7.93
C LYS A 122 -11.21 9.86 8.03
N TYR A 123 -9.86 9.82 8.04
CA TYR A 123 -9.13 8.56 8.14
C TYR A 123 -9.43 7.79 9.45
N PRO A 124 -9.21 6.48 9.45
CA PRO A 124 -8.91 5.61 8.31
C PRO A 124 -10.17 5.23 7.51
N SER A 125 -9.97 4.78 6.26
CA SER A 125 -11.08 4.29 5.42
C SER A 125 -11.78 3.09 6.03
N GLY A 126 -13.09 2.94 5.73
CA GLY A 126 -13.89 1.81 6.21
C GLY A 126 -14.75 2.10 7.44
N PHE A 127 -14.82 3.35 7.88
CA PHE A 127 -15.58 3.79 9.04
C PHE A 127 -17.04 4.15 8.72
N ALA A 128 -17.30 4.61 7.48
CA ALA A 128 -18.60 5.08 7.00
C ALA A 128 -19.28 6.10 7.94
N GLY A 129 -18.49 7.06 8.46
CA GLY A 129 -18.99 8.06 9.40
C GLY A 129 -19.55 7.49 10.71
N GLY A 130 -19.13 6.30 11.14
CA GLY A 130 -19.58 5.62 12.36
C GLY A 130 -20.78 4.70 12.19
N LYS A 131 -21.26 4.49 10.96
CA LYS A 131 -22.47 3.69 10.69
C LYS A 131 -22.32 2.23 11.14
N PHE A 132 -21.14 1.64 11.08
CA PHE A 132 -20.94 0.25 11.54
C PHE A 132 -21.27 0.08 13.01
N SER A 133 -20.82 0.98 13.88
CA SER A 133 -21.14 0.91 15.29
C SER A 133 -22.64 1.12 15.60
N GLN A 134 -23.34 1.87 14.74
CA GLN A 134 -24.74 2.24 14.95
C GLN A 134 -25.74 1.28 14.31
N GLU A 135 -25.47 0.84 13.08
CA GLU A 135 -26.44 0.15 12.22
C GLU A 135 -26.08 -1.33 11.97
N ARG A 136 -24.77 -1.67 11.95
CA ARG A 136 -24.27 -3.02 11.69
C ARG A 136 -23.13 -3.41 12.64
N PRO A 137 -23.39 -3.45 13.97
CA PRO A 137 -22.37 -3.78 14.95
C PRO A 137 -21.78 -5.19 14.78
N ASP A 138 -22.49 -6.08 14.09
CA ASP A 138 -22.07 -7.43 13.70
C ASP A 138 -20.93 -7.44 12.65
N LEU A 139 -20.80 -6.38 11.86
CA LEU A 139 -19.81 -6.24 10.79
C LEU A 139 -18.59 -5.38 11.19
N ARG A 140 -18.46 -5.07 12.47
CA ARG A 140 -17.31 -4.31 12.98
C ARG A 140 -16.04 -5.15 12.98
N MET A 141 -14.93 -4.46 12.83
CA MET A 141 -13.58 -5.03 12.93
C MET A 141 -13.38 -5.73 14.28
N GLN A 142 -12.74 -6.90 14.23
CA GLN A 142 -12.36 -7.69 15.40
C GLN A 142 -10.85 -7.88 15.47
N ALA A 143 -10.34 -8.17 16.64
CA ALA A 143 -8.95 -8.50 16.88
C ALA A 143 -8.82 -9.58 17.95
N LEU A 144 -7.72 -10.33 17.89
CA LEU A 144 -7.30 -11.17 19.01
C LEU A 144 -6.78 -10.28 20.15
N VAL A 145 -7.20 -10.59 21.36
CA VAL A 145 -6.80 -9.90 22.60
C VAL A 145 -6.54 -10.90 23.72
N ILE A 146 -5.72 -10.50 24.69
CA ILE A 146 -5.60 -11.27 25.93
C ILE A 146 -6.89 -11.03 26.73
N GLY A 147 -7.67 -12.09 26.94
CA GLY A 147 -8.91 -12.06 27.74
C GLY A 147 -8.65 -12.17 29.23
N ASP A 148 -7.75 -13.07 29.62
CA ASP A 148 -7.39 -13.29 31.02
C ASP A 148 -5.99 -13.90 31.15
N THR A 149 -5.47 -13.95 32.39
CA THR A 149 -4.17 -14.56 32.68
C THR A 149 -4.21 -15.33 34.01
N ILE A 150 -3.56 -16.50 34.04
CA ILE A 150 -3.49 -17.35 35.24
C ILE A 150 -2.02 -17.50 35.61
N GLN A 151 -1.70 -17.22 36.88
CA GLN A 151 -0.38 -17.48 37.47
C GLN A 151 -0.33 -18.89 38.06
N ILE A 152 0.71 -19.64 37.75
CA ILE A 152 0.93 -20.99 38.31
C ILE A 152 2.37 -21.06 38.80
N LYS A 153 2.53 -21.41 40.06
CA LYS A 153 3.82 -21.53 40.71
C LYS A 153 4.47 -22.88 40.45
N ARG A 154 5.78 -22.93 40.49
CA ARG A 154 6.53 -24.20 40.40
C ARG A 154 5.96 -25.24 41.39
N GLY A 155 5.86 -26.48 40.95
CA GLY A 155 5.30 -27.59 41.70
C GLY A 155 3.78 -27.63 41.72
N GLU A 156 3.09 -26.59 41.28
CA GLU A 156 1.61 -26.60 41.22
C GLU A 156 1.11 -27.37 39.99
N VAL A 157 0.00 -28.07 40.19
CA VAL A 157 -0.74 -28.79 39.15
C VAL A 157 -2.15 -28.26 39.10
N MET A 158 -2.53 -27.67 37.99
CA MET A 158 -3.91 -27.24 37.74
C MET A 158 -4.62 -28.32 36.91
N THR A 159 -5.76 -28.77 37.35
CA THR A 159 -6.54 -29.87 36.70
C THR A 159 -7.96 -29.37 36.43
N ASN A 160 -8.42 -29.55 35.17
CA ASN A 160 -9.81 -29.26 34.75
C ASN A 160 -10.31 -27.86 35.18
N HIS A 161 -9.44 -26.87 35.07
CA HIS A 161 -9.77 -25.47 35.35
C HIS A 161 -10.69 -24.93 34.26
N LYS A 162 -11.90 -24.54 34.64
CA LYS A 162 -12.90 -23.96 33.75
C LYS A 162 -12.45 -22.57 33.27
N ILE A 163 -12.55 -22.35 31.98
CA ILE A 163 -12.28 -21.04 31.35
C ILE A 163 -13.55 -20.51 30.67
N ALA A 164 -13.57 -19.21 30.42
CA ALA A 164 -14.69 -18.59 29.74
C ALA A 164 -14.86 -19.14 28.31
N PRO A 165 -16.10 -19.34 27.83
CA PRO A 165 -16.38 -20.01 26.57
C PRO A 165 -15.87 -19.22 25.34
N GLU A 166 -15.62 -17.92 25.46
CA GLU A 166 -15.05 -17.08 24.42
C GLU A 166 -13.53 -17.25 24.24
N ILE A 167 -12.86 -18.00 25.12
CA ILE A 167 -11.40 -18.24 24.98
C ILE A 167 -11.14 -19.20 23.82
N ILE A 168 -10.31 -18.74 22.90
CA ILE A 168 -9.98 -19.43 21.66
C ILE A 168 -8.67 -20.22 21.77
N SER A 169 -7.68 -19.68 22.50
CA SER A 169 -6.32 -20.22 22.57
C SER A 169 -5.67 -19.92 23.91
N ALA A 170 -4.74 -20.78 24.34
CA ALA A 170 -3.99 -20.60 25.57
C ALA A 170 -2.51 -20.98 25.41
N VAL A 171 -1.61 -20.20 26.01
CA VAL A 171 -0.17 -20.46 26.05
C VAL A 171 0.40 -20.18 27.43
N ALA A 172 1.24 -21.06 27.94
CA ALA A 172 2.00 -20.86 29.15
C ALA A 172 3.37 -20.26 28.80
N VAL A 173 3.69 -19.12 29.38
CA VAL A 173 4.95 -18.39 29.25
C VAL A 173 5.70 -18.50 30.56
N SER A 174 6.94 -19.02 30.52
CA SER A 174 7.79 -19.14 31.70
C SER A 174 8.29 -17.75 32.14
N THR A 175 8.31 -17.51 33.44
CA THR A 175 8.93 -16.30 34.00
C THR A 175 10.44 -16.47 34.23
N SER A 176 10.96 -17.69 34.05
CA SER A 176 12.39 -18.04 34.18
C SER A 176 13.10 -18.24 32.83
N GLY A 177 12.40 -18.07 31.70
CA GLY A 177 12.98 -18.16 30.35
C GLY A 177 12.90 -19.53 29.70
N ALA A 178 12.19 -20.50 30.27
CA ALA A 178 11.91 -21.76 29.58
C ALA A 178 11.04 -21.53 28.32
N PRO A 179 11.13 -22.40 27.31
CA PRO A 179 10.29 -22.28 26.11
C PRO A 179 8.80 -22.27 26.42
N ASN A 180 8.04 -21.52 25.63
CA ASN A 180 6.58 -21.48 25.72
C ASN A 180 5.98 -22.90 25.62
N ARG A 181 4.87 -23.11 26.29
CA ARG A 181 4.10 -24.38 26.22
C ARG A 181 2.68 -24.08 25.80
N THR A 182 2.25 -24.65 24.70
CA THR A 182 0.83 -24.63 24.28
C THR A 182 -0.02 -25.33 25.33
N VAL A 183 -1.14 -24.72 25.73
CA VAL A 183 -2.09 -25.26 26.67
C VAL A 183 -3.35 -25.69 25.93
N ALA A 184 -3.64 -26.99 25.91
CA ALA A 184 -4.82 -27.53 25.23
C ALA A 184 -6.10 -27.12 25.95
N ILE A 185 -7.09 -26.67 25.20
CA ILE A 185 -8.44 -26.41 25.68
C ILE A 185 -9.32 -27.61 25.32
N ASN A 186 -9.84 -28.30 26.34
CA ASN A 186 -10.69 -29.47 26.18
C ASN A 186 -12.04 -29.22 26.86
N ASN A 187 -13.12 -29.17 26.10
CA ASN A 187 -14.49 -28.94 26.59
C ASN A 187 -14.62 -27.71 27.53
N GLY A 188 -13.93 -26.62 27.20
CA GLY A 188 -13.95 -25.38 28.01
C GLY A 188 -13.11 -25.48 29.30
N GLU A 189 -12.22 -26.44 29.42
CA GLU A 189 -11.31 -26.62 30.54
C GLU A 189 -9.86 -26.71 30.07
N ILE A 190 -8.93 -26.31 30.94
CA ILE A 190 -7.49 -26.45 30.77
C ILE A 190 -6.88 -27.19 31.96
N SER A 191 -5.80 -27.91 31.70
CA SER A 191 -4.98 -28.53 32.73
C SER A 191 -3.51 -28.19 32.45
N PHE A 192 -2.73 -27.94 33.48
CA PHE A 192 -1.32 -27.57 33.36
C PHE A 192 -0.51 -28.00 34.56
N ASN A 193 0.70 -28.53 34.30
CA ASN A 193 1.65 -28.91 35.35
C ASN A 193 2.86 -27.96 35.22
N ALA A 194 3.11 -27.12 36.24
CA ALA A 194 4.17 -26.15 36.27
C ALA A 194 5.58 -26.77 36.28
N GLY A 195 5.74 -27.97 36.85
CA GLY A 195 7.05 -28.57 37.00
C GLY A 195 7.98 -27.72 37.87
N LEU A 196 9.17 -27.41 37.34
CA LEU A 196 10.22 -26.68 38.08
C LEU A 196 10.20 -25.16 37.86
N ASP A 197 9.30 -24.64 36.99
CA ASP A 197 9.24 -23.22 36.62
C ASP A 197 7.96 -22.55 37.12
N ASP A 198 8.01 -21.24 37.29
CA ASP A 198 6.84 -20.39 37.44
C ASP A 198 6.30 -19.98 36.05
N TRP A 199 4.99 -20.01 35.87
CA TRP A 199 4.33 -19.78 34.59
C TRP A 199 3.23 -18.74 34.67
N LYS A 200 3.06 -18.02 33.57
CA LYS A 200 1.88 -17.20 33.30
C LYS A 200 1.14 -17.77 32.07
N ILE A 201 -0.08 -18.27 32.27
CA ILE A 201 -0.91 -18.70 31.15
C ILE A 201 -1.67 -17.51 30.62
N LEU A 202 -1.49 -17.23 29.32
CA LEU A 202 -2.26 -16.22 28.59
C LEU A 202 -3.46 -16.90 27.95
N LEU A 203 -4.66 -16.40 28.23
CA LEU A 203 -5.92 -16.84 27.62
C LEU A 203 -6.36 -15.81 26.60
N VAL A 204 -6.48 -16.22 25.34
CA VAL A 204 -6.75 -15.32 24.21
C VAL A 204 -8.14 -15.53 23.66
N LYS A 205 -8.84 -14.43 23.41
CA LYS A 205 -10.16 -14.35 22.78
C LYS A 205 -10.16 -13.37 21.61
N SER A 206 -11.24 -13.38 20.83
CA SER A 206 -11.53 -12.27 19.91
C SER A 206 -12.40 -11.24 20.61
N ASP A 207 -12.25 -9.97 20.21
CA ASP A 207 -13.12 -8.89 20.66
C ASP A 207 -13.32 -7.86 19.56
N PHE A 208 -14.46 -7.17 19.59
CA PHE A 208 -14.70 -6.04 18.72
C PHE A 208 -13.77 -4.88 19.08
N ARG A 209 -13.23 -4.26 18.04
CA ARG A 209 -12.36 -3.11 18.23
C ARG A 209 -13.13 -1.80 18.13
N THR A 210 -12.74 -0.87 18.98
CA THR A 210 -12.89 0.54 18.69
C THR A 210 -11.61 1.02 18.04
N ALA A 211 -11.72 1.61 16.85
CA ALA A 211 -10.59 2.26 16.22
C ALA A 211 -10.56 3.72 16.66
N VAL A 212 -9.36 4.26 16.83
CA VAL A 212 -9.21 5.69 17.07
C VAL A 212 -9.42 6.42 15.75
N THR A 213 -10.68 6.58 15.36
CA THR A 213 -11.09 7.29 14.15
C THR A 213 -11.24 8.78 14.44
N ARG A 214 -11.13 9.59 13.39
CA ARG A 214 -11.49 11.00 13.46
C ARG A 214 -12.93 11.15 13.02
N ALA A 215 -13.82 11.42 13.98
CA ALA A 215 -15.24 11.53 13.69
C ALA A 215 -15.59 12.83 12.97
N VAL A 216 -16.17 12.70 11.78
CA VAL A 216 -16.82 13.82 11.07
C VAL A 216 -18.02 14.31 11.88
N ASN A 217 -18.32 15.59 11.79
CA ASN A 217 -19.35 16.27 12.61
C ASN A 217 -19.02 16.30 14.11
N ASN A 218 -17.81 15.97 14.50
CA ASN A 218 -17.35 16.19 15.87
C ASN A 218 -16.88 17.66 16.04
N PRO A 219 -17.61 18.50 16.75
CA PRO A 219 -17.28 19.93 16.89
C PRO A 219 -15.92 20.15 17.59
N ASN A 220 -15.45 19.18 18.36
CA ASN A 220 -14.18 19.24 19.07
C ASN A 220 -13.00 18.78 18.20
N GLY A 221 -13.25 18.25 16.99
CA GLY A 221 -12.21 17.78 16.08
C GLY A 221 -11.36 16.63 16.63
N GLY A 222 -11.83 15.97 17.68
CA GLY A 222 -11.08 14.97 18.40
C GLY A 222 -11.23 13.55 17.81
N LYS A 223 -10.31 12.70 18.23
CA LYS A 223 -10.40 11.25 17.95
C LYS A 223 -11.58 10.66 18.71
N ASP A 224 -12.37 9.83 18.04
CA ASP A 224 -13.47 9.09 18.63
C ASP A 224 -13.05 7.62 18.80
N ALA A 225 -12.89 7.21 20.05
CA ALA A 225 -12.51 5.84 20.40
C ALA A 225 -13.72 4.91 20.59
N THR A 226 -14.95 5.41 20.41
CA THR A 226 -16.18 4.63 20.63
C THR A 226 -16.66 3.94 19.36
N ASN A 227 -16.21 4.40 18.19
CA ASN A 227 -16.60 3.89 16.88
C ASN A 227 -15.60 2.83 16.37
N SER A 228 -16.04 2.04 15.42
CA SER A 228 -15.27 0.96 14.83
C SER A 228 -15.30 1.01 13.31
N LEU A 229 -14.20 0.56 12.70
CA LEU A 229 -14.11 0.28 11.27
C LEU A 229 -14.92 -0.98 10.92
N CYS A 230 -15.21 -1.17 9.63
CA CYS A 230 -15.71 -2.44 9.14
C CYS A 230 -14.67 -3.56 9.31
N ASP A 231 -15.12 -4.78 9.36
CA ASP A 231 -14.23 -5.93 9.28
C ASP A 231 -13.66 -6.06 7.86
N TYR A 232 -12.43 -5.57 7.66
CA TYR A 232 -11.74 -5.59 6.36
C TYR A 232 -11.52 -7.00 5.78
N LEU A 233 -11.54 -8.04 6.63
CA LEU A 233 -11.37 -9.42 6.22
C LEU A 233 -12.70 -10.09 5.83
N ASN A 234 -13.82 -9.42 6.06
CA ASN A 234 -15.17 -9.90 5.77
C ASN A 234 -15.73 -9.20 4.52
N PRO A 235 -15.90 -9.90 3.39
CA PRO A 235 -16.39 -9.27 2.16
C PRO A 235 -17.80 -8.69 2.30
N VAL A 236 -18.63 -9.22 3.22
CA VAL A 236 -19.98 -8.67 3.49
C VAL A 236 -19.87 -7.29 4.15
N ALA A 237 -18.91 -7.10 5.06
CA ALA A 237 -18.70 -5.82 5.72
C ALA A 237 -18.17 -4.77 4.72
N VAL A 238 -17.24 -5.16 3.84
CA VAL A 238 -16.70 -4.25 2.82
C VAL A 238 -17.76 -3.92 1.77
N GLN A 239 -18.60 -4.87 1.35
CA GLN A 239 -19.73 -4.58 0.46
C GLN A 239 -20.69 -3.59 1.10
N GLN A 240 -20.99 -3.73 2.39
CA GLN A 240 -21.82 -2.77 3.13
C GLN A 240 -21.20 -1.37 3.17
N PHE A 241 -19.87 -1.26 3.29
CA PHE A 241 -19.16 0.01 3.17
C PHE A 241 -19.35 0.63 1.78
N ILE A 242 -19.17 -0.15 0.72
CA ILE A 242 -19.40 0.27 -0.67
C ILE A 242 -20.85 0.74 -0.88
N ASP A 243 -21.83 0.02 -0.32
CA ASP A 243 -23.25 0.36 -0.45
C ASP A 243 -23.60 1.71 0.22
N TRP A 244 -22.96 2.03 1.35
CA TRP A 244 -23.17 3.27 2.07
C TRP A 244 -22.38 4.47 1.52
N THR A 245 -21.32 4.22 0.77
CA THR A 245 -20.44 5.23 0.21
C THR A 245 -20.53 5.26 -1.33
N HIS A 246 -19.80 4.43 -2.01
CA HIS A 246 -19.61 4.42 -3.46
C HIS A 246 -20.93 4.35 -4.25
N GLU A 247 -21.86 3.45 -3.86
CA GLU A 247 -23.18 3.33 -4.54
C GLU A 247 -24.03 4.58 -4.34
N GLN A 248 -23.94 5.24 -3.18
CA GLN A 248 -24.64 6.49 -2.97
C GLN A 248 -24.05 7.62 -3.82
N TYR A 249 -22.71 7.74 -3.90
CA TYR A 249 -22.10 8.70 -4.81
C TYR A 249 -22.52 8.44 -6.26
N LYS A 250 -22.52 7.19 -6.72
CA LYS A 250 -23.00 6.82 -8.06
C LYS A 250 -24.45 7.29 -8.29
N LYS A 251 -25.34 7.04 -7.34
CA LYS A 251 -26.75 7.45 -7.40
C LYS A 251 -26.90 8.96 -7.59
N TYR A 252 -26.14 9.78 -6.85
CA TYR A 252 -26.28 11.24 -6.88
C TYR A 252 -25.50 11.89 -8.02
N LEU A 253 -24.37 11.32 -8.45
CA LEU A 253 -23.50 11.89 -9.47
C LEU A 253 -23.89 11.46 -10.89
N GLY A 254 -24.44 10.26 -11.07
CA GLY A 254 -24.89 9.76 -12.37
C GLY A 254 -23.75 9.81 -13.40
N LYS A 255 -23.99 10.44 -14.54
CA LYS A 255 -23.03 10.54 -15.66
C LYS A 255 -21.75 11.33 -15.36
N GLU A 256 -21.67 12.03 -14.25
CA GLU A 256 -20.46 12.74 -13.87
C GLU A 256 -19.40 11.77 -13.29
N LEU A 257 -19.82 10.59 -12.82
CA LEU A 257 -18.93 9.51 -12.44
C LEU A 257 -18.20 8.97 -13.69
N GLY A 258 -16.88 8.88 -13.62
CA GLY A 258 -16.05 8.46 -14.75
C GLY A 258 -15.81 9.54 -15.82
N THR A 259 -16.36 10.74 -15.67
CA THR A 259 -16.14 11.87 -16.57
C THR A 259 -15.54 13.09 -15.86
N THR A 260 -16.28 13.70 -14.94
CA THR A 260 -15.80 14.77 -14.07
C THR A 260 -15.14 14.20 -12.82
N VAL A 261 -15.77 13.17 -12.21
CA VAL A 261 -15.22 12.44 -11.07
C VAL A 261 -14.40 11.26 -11.61
N LEU A 262 -13.08 11.26 -11.31
CA LEU A 262 -12.15 10.27 -11.82
C LEU A 262 -11.97 9.07 -10.89
N GLY A 263 -12.25 9.22 -9.60
CA GLY A 263 -12.07 8.11 -8.68
C GLY A 263 -12.34 8.41 -7.23
N PHE A 264 -12.09 7.38 -6.44
CA PHE A 264 -12.16 7.40 -4.98
C PHE A 264 -10.77 7.22 -4.37
N ARG A 265 -10.54 7.90 -3.27
CA ARG A 265 -9.28 7.85 -2.51
C ARG A 265 -9.55 7.23 -1.15
N GLY A 266 -8.91 6.08 -0.89
CA GLY A 266 -8.83 5.46 0.43
C GLY A 266 -7.67 6.05 1.25
N ASP A 267 -7.84 6.06 2.58
CA ASP A 267 -6.94 6.73 3.52
C ASP A 267 -6.53 5.79 4.66
N GLU A 268 -5.25 5.43 4.72
CA GLU A 268 -4.57 4.68 5.81
C GLU A 268 -5.42 3.54 6.45
N PRO A 269 -6.02 2.62 5.68
CA PRO A 269 -6.71 1.48 6.29
C PRO A 269 -5.68 0.63 7.03
N ASP A 270 -5.83 0.41 8.33
CA ASP A 270 -4.84 -0.32 9.13
C ASP A 270 -5.47 -1.29 10.14
N TYR A 271 -4.68 -2.29 10.52
CA TYR A 271 -4.93 -3.13 11.69
C TYR A 271 -3.98 -2.73 12.82
N ALA A 272 -4.40 -1.86 13.71
CA ALA A 272 -3.57 -1.48 14.87
C ALA A 272 -3.35 -2.63 15.88
N HIS A 273 -4.01 -3.80 15.70
CA HIS A 273 -3.94 -4.99 16.57
C HIS A 273 -3.86 -6.26 15.74
N LEU A 274 -3.77 -7.44 16.40
CA LEU A 274 -3.78 -8.73 15.72
C LEU A 274 -5.11 -8.96 15.00
N PRO A 275 -5.13 -9.03 13.66
CA PRO A 275 -6.35 -9.16 12.89
C PRO A 275 -7.12 -10.43 13.21
N TRP A 276 -8.45 -10.32 13.24
CA TRP A 276 -9.32 -11.45 13.41
C TRP A 276 -10.65 -11.24 12.66
N THR A 277 -11.15 -12.33 12.08
CA THR A 277 -12.52 -12.45 11.59
C THR A 277 -13.04 -13.86 11.88
N PRO A 278 -14.33 -14.09 12.09
CA PRO A 278 -14.87 -15.42 12.44
C PRO A 278 -14.51 -16.53 11.46
N SER A 279 -14.36 -16.22 10.17
CA SER A 279 -14.01 -17.19 9.12
C SER A 279 -12.51 -17.51 9.03
N ILE A 280 -11.62 -16.77 9.70
CA ILE A 280 -10.17 -16.84 9.46
C ILE A 280 -9.57 -18.22 9.77
N VAL A 281 -10.08 -18.89 10.81
CA VAL A 281 -9.59 -20.23 11.18
C VAL A 281 -9.92 -21.26 10.09
N GLN A 282 -11.11 -21.17 9.50
CA GLN A 282 -11.49 -22.09 8.40
C GLN A 282 -10.68 -21.77 7.15
N THR A 283 -10.57 -20.50 6.77
CA THR A 283 -9.74 -20.08 5.63
C THR A 283 -8.29 -20.50 5.80
N PHE A 284 -7.75 -20.37 7.02
CA PHE A 284 -6.40 -20.82 7.32
C PHE A 284 -6.26 -22.36 7.11
N LYS A 285 -7.22 -23.16 7.64
CA LYS A 285 -7.19 -24.62 7.45
C LYS A 285 -7.25 -25.01 5.98
N ASP A 286 -8.09 -24.34 5.20
CA ASP A 286 -8.26 -24.61 3.77
C ASP A 286 -6.99 -24.24 2.99
N THR A 287 -6.31 -23.17 3.40
CA THR A 287 -5.11 -22.67 2.72
C THR A 287 -3.83 -23.39 3.15
N LYS A 288 -3.66 -23.65 4.46
CA LYS A 288 -2.41 -24.15 5.05
C LYS A 288 -2.47 -25.62 5.44
N GLY A 289 -3.67 -26.24 5.48
CA GLY A 289 -3.86 -27.65 5.75
C GLY A 289 -3.78 -28.07 7.22
N TYR A 290 -3.74 -27.13 8.18
CA TYR A 290 -3.71 -27.43 9.62
C TYR A 290 -4.45 -26.39 10.45
N ASN A 291 -4.70 -26.69 11.74
CA ASN A 291 -5.43 -25.81 12.65
C ASN A 291 -4.49 -24.82 13.37
N PRO A 292 -4.61 -23.50 13.19
CA PRO A 292 -3.78 -22.52 13.88
C PRO A 292 -4.18 -22.28 15.34
N THR A 293 -5.42 -22.65 15.72
CA THR A 293 -6.03 -22.28 17.00
C THR A 293 -5.14 -22.55 18.22
N PRO A 294 -4.45 -23.68 18.35
CA PRO A 294 -3.60 -23.93 19.52
C PRO A 294 -2.44 -22.97 19.69
N TYR A 295 -2.06 -22.26 18.63
CA TYR A 295 -0.87 -21.38 18.59
C TYR A 295 -1.20 -19.88 18.64
N LEU A 296 -2.46 -19.48 18.50
CA LEU A 296 -2.83 -18.06 18.40
C LEU A 296 -2.40 -17.24 19.63
N ALA A 297 -2.42 -17.85 20.81
CA ALA A 297 -1.98 -17.19 22.04
C ALA A 297 -0.47 -16.88 22.05
N SER A 298 0.35 -17.63 21.28
CA SER A 298 1.79 -17.38 21.20
C SER A 298 2.13 -16.07 20.47
N PHE A 299 1.21 -15.50 19.70
CA PHE A 299 1.42 -14.20 19.05
C PHE A 299 1.59 -13.04 20.05
N PHE A 300 1.23 -13.25 21.30
CA PHE A 300 1.41 -12.29 22.39
C PHE A 300 2.70 -12.54 23.20
N THR A 301 3.56 -13.47 22.80
CA THR A 301 4.79 -13.80 23.49
C THR A 301 6.01 -13.16 22.82
N THR A 302 7.08 -12.96 23.59
CA THR A 302 8.32 -12.34 23.10
C THR A 302 9.36 -13.37 22.60
N SER A 303 9.22 -14.65 22.96
CA SER A 303 10.19 -15.70 22.65
C SER A 303 9.47 -16.94 22.07
N PRO A 304 8.89 -16.82 20.88
CA PRO A 304 8.16 -17.92 20.25
C PRO A 304 9.13 -19.05 19.84
N THR A 305 8.66 -20.29 19.90
CA THR A 305 9.34 -21.44 19.31
C THR A 305 9.38 -21.33 17.78
N ILE A 306 10.24 -22.12 17.12
CA ILE A 306 10.30 -22.16 15.64
C ILE A 306 8.93 -22.52 15.05
N GLN A 307 8.19 -23.42 15.70
CA GLN A 307 6.85 -23.80 15.25
C GLN A 307 5.86 -22.64 15.38
N GLU A 308 5.86 -21.92 16.49
CA GLU A 308 5.02 -20.76 16.69
C GLU A 308 5.33 -19.62 15.72
N GLN A 309 6.63 -19.40 15.42
CA GLN A 309 7.04 -18.44 14.38
C GLN A 309 6.49 -18.81 12.99
N ARG A 310 6.52 -20.09 12.63
CA ARG A 310 5.96 -20.60 11.38
C ARG A 310 4.45 -20.38 11.30
N VAL A 311 3.72 -20.71 12.38
CA VAL A 311 2.27 -20.49 12.43
C VAL A 311 1.95 -19.00 12.31
N LYS A 312 2.76 -18.15 12.94
CA LYS A 312 2.63 -16.70 12.81
C LYS A 312 2.81 -16.24 11.37
N ALA A 313 3.84 -16.70 10.68
CA ALA A 313 4.08 -16.35 9.28
C ALA A 313 2.93 -16.81 8.37
N ASP A 314 2.45 -18.05 8.55
CA ASP A 314 1.29 -18.59 7.81
C ASP A 314 0.01 -17.79 8.11
N TYR A 315 -0.16 -17.33 9.34
CA TYR A 315 -1.30 -16.49 9.71
C TYR A 315 -1.22 -15.11 9.06
N TRP A 316 -0.01 -14.51 9.02
CA TRP A 316 0.23 -13.25 8.33
C TRP A 316 -0.05 -13.36 6.82
N ASP A 317 0.35 -14.46 6.21
CA ASP A 317 0.06 -14.73 4.80
C ASP A 317 -1.45 -14.81 4.53
N VAL A 318 -2.19 -15.54 5.37
CA VAL A 318 -3.64 -15.72 5.21
C VAL A 318 -4.39 -14.39 5.41
N TRP A 319 -4.15 -13.67 6.52
CA TRP A 319 -4.92 -12.45 6.78
C TRP A 319 -4.55 -11.32 5.82
N SER A 320 -3.28 -11.18 5.41
CA SER A 320 -2.90 -10.18 4.42
C SER A 320 -3.49 -10.48 3.04
N SER A 321 -3.64 -11.76 2.68
CA SER A 321 -4.35 -12.17 1.47
C SER A 321 -5.84 -11.82 1.53
N LEU A 322 -6.51 -12.06 2.67
CA LEU A 322 -7.90 -11.66 2.87
C LEU A 322 -8.05 -10.14 2.82
N PHE A 323 -7.16 -9.39 3.45
CA PHE A 323 -7.17 -7.93 3.42
C PHE A 323 -7.03 -7.39 2.00
N ALA A 324 -6.06 -7.89 1.24
CA ALA A 324 -5.86 -7.49 -0.15
C ALA A 324 -7.09 -7.80 -1.04
N THR A 325 -7.68 -8.99 -0.87
CA THR A 325 -8.77 -9.45 -1.74
C THR A 325 -10.15 -8.93 -1.34
N HIS A 326 -10.40 -8.77 -0.04
CA HIS A 326 -11.72 -8.35 0.43
C HIS A 326 -11.83 -6.82 0.57
N PHE A 327 -10.80 -6.13 1.05
CA PHE A 327 -10.89 -4.69 1.20
C PHE A 327 -10.46 -3.94 -0.07
N PHE A 328 -9.21 -4.10 -0.50
CA PHE A 328 -8.68 -3.33 -1.62
C PHE A 328 -9.28 -3.75 -2.96
N LYS A 329 -9.32 -5.07 -3.23
CA LYS A 329 -9.79 -5.55 -4.53
C LYS A 329 -11.28 -5.29 -4.75
N LEU A 330 -12.17 -5.49 -3.77
CA LEU A 330 -13.60 -5.25 -3.94
C LEU A 330 -13.89 -3.79 -4.29
N GLN A 331 -13.23 -2.83 -3.63
CA GLN A 331 -13.39 -1.41 -3.95
C GLN A 331 -12.81 -1.08 -5.34
N ALA A 332 -11.65 -1.63 -5.66
CA ALA A 332 -11.02 -1.44 -6.96
C ALA A 332 -11.85 -2.04 -8.11
N ASP A 333 -12.42 -3.23 -7.92
CA ASP A 333 -13.32 -3.87 -8.89
C ASP A 333 -14.58 -3.03 -9.11
N TRP A 334 -15.18 -2.52 -8.02
CA TRP A 334 -16.31 -1.61 -8.12
C TRP A 334 -15.96 -0.34 -8.91
N CYS A 335 -14.82 0.26 -8.62
CA CYS A 335 -14.32 1.44 -9.33
C CYS A 335 -14.12 1.16 -10.82
N ALA A 336 -13.45 0.06 -11.16
CA ALA A 336 -13.24 -0.35 -12.55
C ALA A 336 -14.55 -0.57 -13.29
N ALA A 337 -15.52 -1.27 -12.68
CA ALA A 337 -16.85 -1.51 -13.25
C ALA A 337 -17.64 -0.21 -13.50
N ASN A 338 -17.30 0.87 -12.80
CA ASN A 338 -17.95 2.18 -12.96
C ASN A 338 -17.08 3.21 -13.71
N GLY A 339 -15.98 2.78 -14.35
CA GLY A 339 -15.11 3.62 -15.18
C GLY A 339 -14.35 4.69 -14.39
N VAL A 340 -14.07 4.45 -13.11
CA VAL A 340 -13.28 5.30 -12.21
C VAL A 340 -12.11 4.51 -11.63
N ALA A 341 -11.21 5.17 -10.90
CA ALA A 341 -10.09 4.52 -10.25
C ALA A 341 -10.24 4.54 -8.72
N HIS A 342 -9.73 3.49 -8.07
CA HIS A 342 -9.43 3.48 -6.65
C HIS A 342 -7.95 3.83 -6.45
N ILE A 343 -7.66 4.85 -5.65
CA ILE A 343 -6.31 5.20 -5.23
C ILE A 343 -6.23 5.11 -3.70
N THR A 344 -5.13 4.62 -3.19
CA THR A 344 -4.90 4.57 -1.74
C THR A 344 -3.41 4.45 -1.42
N HIS A 345 -3.01 4.94 -0.29
CA HIS A 345 -1.76 4.65 0.37
C HIS A 345 -2.04 3.91 1.69
N LEU A 346 -1.00 3.38 2.31
CA LEU A 346 -1.09 2.64 3.55
C LEU A 346 -0.54 3.45 4.72
N ASN A 347 -0.47 2.84 5.89
CA ASN A 347 0.11 3.47 7.06
C ASN A 347 1.58 3.05 7.24
N LYS A 348 2.46 3.99 7.61
CA LYS A 348 3.86 3.75 7.98
C LYS A 348 4.77 3.22 6.87
N GLU A 349 4.53 3.55 5.63
CA GLU A 349 5.33 3.06 4.49
C GLU A 349 6.81 3.45 4.60
N HIS A 350 7.13 4.57 5.25
CA HIS A 350 8.49 5.01 5.52
C HIS A 350 9.26 4.10 6.49
N GLU A 351 8.58 3.15 7.15
CA GLU A 351 9.11 2.22 8.15
C GLU A 351 8.63 0.79 7.85
N MET A 352 9.30 0.09 6.94
CA MET A 352 8.85 -1.22 6.42
C MET A 352 8.38 -2.21 7.50
N PRO A 353 9.09 -2.41 8.64
CA PRO A 353 8.61 -3.34 9.66
C PRO A 353 7.31 -2.91 10.32
N ALA A 354 7.10 -1.61 10.49
CA ALA A 354 5.87 -1.07 11.05
C ALA A 354 4.71 -1.19 10.04
N CYS A 355 4.98 -0.92 8.77
CA CYS A 355 4.03 -1.13 7.69
C CYS A 355 3.61 -2.60 7.59
N VAL A 356 4.55 -3.53 7.57
CA VAL A 356 4.27 -4.98 7.53
C VAL A 356 3.43 -5.43 8.73
N LYS A 357 3.66 -4.87 9.91
CA LYS A 357 2.88 -5.17 11.11
C LYS A 357 1.43 -4.68 11.00
N ALA A 358 1.21 -3.50 10.44
CA ALA A 358 -0.10 -2.86 10.34
C ALA A 358 -0.90 -3.34 9.11
N GLU A 359 -0.21 -3.63 8.01
CA GLU A 359 -0.79 -3.80 6.68
C GLU A 359 -0.58 -5.20 6.08
N GLY A 360 0.27 -6.03 6.69
CA GLY A 360 0.60 -7.36 6.21
C GLY A 360 1.60 -7.40 5.07
N ASP A 361 1.22 -6.97 3.87
CA ASP A 361 2.12 -6.87 2.71
C ASP A 361 1.71 -5.68 1.84
N TYR A 362 2.59 -4.68 1.75
CA TYR A 362 2.38 -3.46 0.98
C TYR A 362 2.08 -3.75 -0.50
N PHE A 363 2.89 -4.62 -1.12
CA PHE A 363 2.77 -4.97 -2.54
C PHE A 363 1.48 -5.73 -2.83
N ARG A 364 1.15 -6.71 -1.97
CA ARG A 364 -0.07 -7.50 -2.09
C ARG A 364 -1.31 -6.63 -2.08
N ASN A 365 -1.40 -5.71 -1.13
CA ASN A 365 -2.52 -4.79 -0.99
C ASN A 365 -2.62 -3.84 -2.20
N LEU A 366 -1.55 -3.11 -2.49
CA LEU A 366 -1.59 -2.06 -3.51
C LEU A 366 -1.47 -2.59 -4.95
N SER A 367 -1.12 -3.87 -5.14
CA SER A 367 -1.29 -4.51 -6.44
C SER A 367 -2.75 -4.58 -6.89
N LYS A 368 -3.71 -4.50 -5.97
CA LYS A 368 -5.14 -4.63 -6.27
C LYS A 368 -5.79 -3.31 -6.68
N VAL A 369 -5.24 -2.15 -6.28
CA VAL A 369 -5.80 -0.83 -6.61
C VAL A 369 -5.32 -0.32 -7.98
N GLN A 370 -6.02 0.65 -8.57
CA GLN A 370 -5.64 1.19 -9.88
C GLN A 370 -4.38 2.07 -9.79
N ILE A 371 -4.25 2.89 -8.74
CA ILE A 371 -3.09 3.75 -8.56
C ILE A 371 -2.57 3.58 -7.13
N PRO A 372 -1.43 2.88 -6.94
CA PRO A 372 -0.79 2.72 -5.63
C PRO A 372 -0.19 4.03 -5.15
N GLY A 373 -0.13 4.22 -3.83
CA GLY A 373 0.36 5.45 -3.22
C GLY A 373 1.26 5.28 -2.01
N VAL A 374 1.89 6.39 -1.62
CA VAL A 374 2.60 6.58 -0.36
C VAL A 374 2.17 7.87 0.30
N ASP A 375 2.44 7.97 1.60
CA ASP A 375 2.23 9.16 2.41
C ASP A 375 3.57 9.83 2.75
N ALA A 376 3.78 11.05 2.24
CA ALA A 376 5.01 11.84 2.42
C ALA A 376 4.73 13.08 3.28
N ILE A 377 4.53 12.86 4.56
CA ILE A 377 4.07 13.84 5.55
C ILE A 377 5.13 14.14 6.62
N TRP A 378 4.84 15.00 7.59
CA TRP A 378 5.66 15.32 8.78
C TRP A 378 7.11 15.73 8.48
N ASN A 379 7.36 16.38 7.34
CA ASN A 379 8.71 16.70 6.87
C ASN A 379 9.63 15.47 6.69
N GLN A 380 9.07 14.27 6.43
CA GLN A 380 9.85 13.06 6.17
C GLN A 380 10.79 13.24 4.96
N ILE A 381 10.31 13.94 3.93
CA ILE A 381 11.12 14.36 2.78
C ILE A 381 11.45 15.83 2.94
N TRP A 382 12.73 16.14 3.10
CA TRP A 382 13.22 17.49 3.32
C TRP A 382 14.66 17.64 2.83
N PRO A 383 15.11 18.85 2.44
CA PRO A 383 16.51 19.06 2.06
C PRO A 383 17.48 18.54 3.12
N GLY A 384 18.39 17.64 2.71
CA GLY A 384 19.37 16.99 3.59
C GLY A 384 18.91 15.67 4.20
N THR A 385 17.67 15.20 3.95
CA THR A 385 17.24 13.83 4.28
C THR A 385 17.40 12.90 3.08
N LEU A 386 17.80 11.67 3.32
CA LEU A 386 17.90 10.64 2.29
C LEU A 386 16.84 9.58 2.56
N ASN A 387 15.85 9.51 1.70
CA ASN A 387 14.70 8.59 1.77
C ASN A 387 14.46 7.94 0.41
N ASP A 388 13.93 6.73 0.43
CA ASP A 388 13.60 5.97 -0.78
C ASP A 388 12.18 5.35 -0.74
N PHE A 389 11.44 5.50 0.37
CA PHE A 389 10.12 4.91 0.51
C PHE A 389 9.11 5.28 -0.61
N PRO A 390 9.21 6.44 -1.31
CA PRO A 390 8.35 6.67 -2.48
C PRO A 390 8.53 5.64 -3.60
N LYS A 391 9.68 4.95 -3.64
CA LYS A 391 9.91 3.82 -4.56
C LYS A 391 8.95 2.65 -4.34
N LEU A 392 8.34 2.52 -3.17
CA LEU A 392 7.37 1.46 -2.90
C LEU A 392 6.16 1.60 -3.85
N ALA A 393 5.55 2.79 -3.92
CA ALA A 393 4.40 3.02 -4.79
C ALA A 393 4.75 2.90 -6.27
N SER A 394 5.87 3.50 -6.70
CA SER A 394 6.30 3.41 -8.10
C SER A 394 6.66 1.98 -8.50
N SER A 395 7.28 1.20 -7.61
CA SER A 395 7.58 -0.21 -7.87
C SER A 395 6.32 -1.05 -8.05
N VAL A 396 5.30 -0.89 -7.19
CA VAL A 396 4.00 -1.57 -7.40
C VAL A 396 3.41 -1.17 -8.76
N ALA A 397 3.42 0.13 -9.08
CA ALA A 397 2.90 0.60 -10.37
C ALA A 397 3.63 -0.04 -11.55
N HIS A 398 4.97 -0.02 -11.53
CA HIS A 398 5.81 -0.57 -12.59
C HIS A 398 5.61 -2.08 -12.74
N VAL A 399 5.72 -2.82 -11.64
CA VAL A 399 5.65 -4.29 -11.63
C VAL A 399 4.29 -4.79 -12.12
N TYR A 400 3.21 -4.15 -11.71
CA TYR A 400 1.84 -4.58 -12.04
C TYR A 400 1.23 -3.85 -13.25
N GLY A 401 2.02 -3.08 -14.01
CA GLY A 401 1.58 -2.46 -15.26
C GLY A 401 0.57 -1.32 -15.06
N LYS A 402 0.73 -0.55 -13.99
CA LYS A 402 -0.11 0.61 -13.69
C LYS A 402 0.56 1.88 -14.18
N PRO A 403 -0.18 2.84 -14.77
CA PRO A 403 0.44 4.02 -15.39
C PRO A 403 0.96 5.03 -14.38
N ARG A 404 0.43 4.99 -13.15
CA ARG A 404 0.68 6.05 -12.17
C ARG A 404 0.94 5.50 -10.78
N ALA A 405 1.76 6.26 -10.03
CA ALA A 405 1.97 6.12 -8.59
C ALA A 405 1.75 7.49 -7.95
N PHE A 406 0.96 7.56 -6.86
CA PHE A 406 0.66 8.83 -6.23
C PHE A 406 1.37 9.01 -4.87
N SER A 407 1.43 10.25 -4.42
CA SER A 407 1.84 10.61 -3.07
C SER A 407 0.90 11.63 -2.48
N GLU A 408 0.37 11.35 -1.28
CA GLU A 408 -0.08 12.41 -0.38
C GLU A 408 1.15 13.18 0.09
N SER A 409 1.13 14.49 -0.05
CA SER A 409 2.30 15.31 0.25
C SER A 409 1.92 16.54 1.06
N PHE A 410 2.81 16.90 2.01
CA PHE A 410 2.73 18.10 2.83
C PHE A 410 1.75 18.06 4.00
N ALA A 411 1.11 16.92 4.29
CA ALA A 411 0.27 16.80 5.47
C ALA A 411 1.10 16.93 6.75
N ALA A 412 0.52 17.53 7.75
CA ALA A 412 1.09 17.66 9.11
C ALA A 412 2.55 18.14 9.15
N TYR A 413 3.00 18.91 8.17
CA TYR A 413 4.35 19.49 8.18
C TYR A 413 4.49 20.45 9.37
N HIS A 414 5.49 20.20 10.20
CA HIS A 414 5.84 21.07 11.34
C HIS A 414 6.45 22.39 10.88
N ILE A 415 7.14 22.36 9.73
CA ILE A 415 7.72 23.51 9.06
C ILE A 415 7.03 23.67 7.71
N SER A 416 6.22 24.72 7.55
CA SER A 416 5.60 25.02 6.27
C SER A 416 6.67 25.27 5.20
N PRO A 417 6.61 24.63 4.03
CA PRO A 417 7.62 24.80 3.00
C PRO A 417 7.50 26.16 2.32
N THR A 418 8.62 26.74 1.94
CA THR A 418 8.69 27.74 0.87
C THR A 418 8.49 27.06 -0.48
N ILE A 419 8.17 27.80 -1.54
CA ILE A 419 7.99 27.24 -2.89
C ILE A 419 9.22 26.44 -3.37
N PRO A 420 10.48 26.93 -3.20
CA PRO A 420 11.67 26.12 -3.53
C PRO A 420 11.78 24.83 -2.73
N GLN A 421 11.43 24.82 -1.45
CA GLN A 421 11.43 23.60 -0.61
C GLN A 421 10.31 22.64 -1.02
N ALA A 422 9.13 23.16 -1.36
CA ALA A 422 8.05 22.34 -1.90
C ALA A 422 8.43 21.71 -3.24
N LYS A 423 9.12 22.48 -4.12
CA LYS A 423 9.66 21.95 -5.37
C LYS A 423 10.68 20.85 -5.11
N PHE A 424 11.57 21.02 -4.12
CA PHE A 424 12.51 19.95 -3.73
C PHE A 424 11.77 18.66 -3.34
N VAL A 425 10.72 18.76 -2.51
CA VAL A 425 9.91 17.59 -2.09
C VAL A 425 9.25 16.91 -3.27
N VAL A 426 8.74 17.67 -4.23
CA VAL A 426 8.14 17.14 -5.48
C VAL A 426 9.21 16.45 -6.33
N ASP A 427 10.35 17.11 -6.57
CA ASP A 427 11.44 16.58 -7.43
C ASP A 427 12.06 15.31 -6.83
N HIS A 428 12.25 15.28 -5.51
CA HIS A 428 12.72 14.11 -4.78
C HIS A 428 11.84 12.88 -5.06
N GLN A 429 10.53 13.06 -5.03
CA GLN A 429 9.58 11.98 -5.25
C GLN A 429 9.48 11.60 -6.74
N ILE A 430 9.52 12.57 -7.66
CA ILE A 430 9.55 12.30 -9.11
C ILE A 430 10.78 11.47 -9.46
N ALA A 431 11.95 11.81 -8.92
CA ALA A 431 13.18 11.03 -9.13
C ALA A 431 13.09 9.59 -8.59
N ARG A 432 12.07 9.28 -7.79
CA ARG A 432 11.74 7.94 -7.27
C ARG A 432 10.50 7.33 -7.93
N GLY A 433 10.04 7.93 -9.06
CA GLY A 433 8.99 7.40 -9.89
C GLY A 433 7.56 7.81 -9.54
N ILE A 434 7.37 8.69 -8.54
CA ILE A 434 6.05 9.28 -8.29
C ILE A 434 5.70 10.22 -9.44
N ASN A 435 4.50 10.07 -9.98
CA ASN A 435 4.02 10.85 -11.10
C ASN A 435 2.56 11.32 -10.94
N PHE A 436 2.08 11.36 -9.71
CA PHE A 436 0.78 11.91 -9.34
C PHE A 436 0.83 12.41 -7.89
N PHE A 437 0.47 13.67 -7.67
CA PHE A 437 0.54 14.30 -6.36
C PHE A 437 -0.83 14.70 -5.84
N GLU A 438 -1.03 14.45 -4.56
CA GLU A 438 -2.08 14.96 -3.71
C GLU A 438 -1.48 15.96 -2.73
N PHE A 439 -1.80 17.26 -2.90
CA PHE A 439 -1.27 18.30 -2.01
C PHE A 439 -2.21 18.52 -0.82
N MET A 440 -1.69 18.38 0.36
CA MET A 440 -2.37 18.74 1.61
C MET A 440 -2.11 20.20 1.97
N PHE A 441 -3.10 20.97 2.37
CA PHE A 441 -4.49 20.82 2.04
C PHE A 441 -5.10 22.22 1.87
N TRP A 442 -6.21 22.35 1.17
CA TRP A 442 -6.96 23.60 0.98
C TRP A 442 -8.16 23.65 1.94
N PRO A 443 -8.16 24.52 2.97
CA PRO A 443 -9.31 24.66 3.87
C PRO A 443 -10.45 25.42 3.18
N ALA A 444 -11.69 24.98 3.37
CA ALA A 444 -12.85 25.66 2.83
C ALA A 444 -13.02 27.06 3.43
N GLY A 445 -13.61 27.98 2.61
CA GLY A 445 -13.89 29.35 3.02
C GLY A 445 -12.69 30.27 3.08
N SER A 446 -11.56 29.87 2.56
CA SER A 446 -10.33 30.64 2.24
C SER A 446 -9.84 31.68 3.27
N LYS A 447 -10.10 31.48 4.54
CA LYS A 447 -9.62 32.37 5.60
C LYS A 447 -8.22 32.00 6.13
N HIS A 448 -7.61 30.96 5.59
CA HIS A 448 -6.34 30.46 6.10
C HIS A 448 -5.20 30.85 5.18
N HIS A 449 -4.30 31.67 5.68
CA HIS A 449 -3.00 31.94 5.06
C HIS A 449 -2.07 30.75 5.37
N ASN A 450 -2.14 29.71 4.56
CA ASN A 450 -1.15 28.67 4.56
C ASN A 450 -0.17 28.87 3.38
N TRP A 451 0.85 28.03 3.31
CA TRP A 451 1.86 28.08 2.25
C TRP A 451 1.28 27.97 0.82
N MET A 452 0.11 27.35 0.65
CA MET A 452 -0.59 27.25 -0.64
C MET A 452 -1.15 28.60 -1.12
N SER A 453 -1.24 29.59 -0.27
CA SER A 453 -1.62 30.96 -0.66
C SER A 453 -0.46 31.75 -1.29
N ASP A 454 0.78 31.22 -1.24
CA ASP A 454 1.97 31.84 -1.82
C ASP A 454 1.75 32.19 -3.31
N PRO A 455 2.17 33.37 -3.78
CA PRO A 455 2.09 33.75 -5.20
C PRO A 455 2.75 32.75 -6.15
N GLY A 456 3.84 32.11 -5.75
CA GLY A 456 4.58 31.11 -6.55
C GLY A 456 3.86 29.76 -6.71
N MET A 457 2.78 29.50 -5.98
CA MET A 457 2.05 28.22 -6.03
C MET A 457 1.58 27.87 -7.44
N LYS A 458 1.12 28.86 -8.21
CA LYS A 458 0.70 28.62 -9.61
C LYS A 458 1.85 28.05 -10.44
N GLY A 459 3.04 28.64 -10.35
CA GLY A 459 4.23 28.16 -11.08
C GLY A 459 4.65 26.75 -10.64
N LEU A 460 4.58 26.45 -9.34
CA LEU A 460 4.85 25.10 -8.82
C LEU A 460 3.86 24.07 -9.39
N ASN A 461 2.57 24.35 -9.41
CA ASN A 461 1.55 23.46 -9.93
C ASN A 461 1.67 23.26 -11.46
N GLU A 462 1.95 24.30 -12.21
CA GLU A 462 2.19 24.20 -13.66
C GLU A 462 3.42 23.35 -13.95
N TYR A 463 4.51 23.54 -13.20
CA TYR A 463 5.70 22.71 -13.26
C TYR A 463 5.39 21.25 -12.94
N THR A 464 4.74 21.00 -11.79
CA THR A 464 4.42 19.65 -11.33
C THR A 464 3.51 18.92 -12.32
N ASN A 465 2.47 19.58 -12.85
CA ASN A 465 1.55 18.98 -13.83
C ASN A 465 2.28 18.57 -15.12
N ARG A 466 3.17 19.42 -15.64
CA ARG A 466 3.96 19.11 -16.84
C ARG A 466 4.92 17.95 -16.62
N THR A 467 5.66 17.98 -15.51
CA THR A 467 6.66 16.95 -15.23
C THR A 467 6.01 15.60 -14.94
N THR A 468 4.95 15.57 -14.13
CA THR A 468 4.24 14.32 -13.83
C THR A 468 3.55 13.74 -15.05
N TYR A 469 3.04 14.57 -15.95
CA TYR A 469 2.50 14.11 -17.23
C TYR A 469 3.56 13.39 -18.06
N LEU A 470 4.73 13.98 -18.25
CA LEU A 470 5.83 13.34 -18.99
C LEU A 470 6.25 12.02 -18.33
N MET A 471 6.42 12.02 -17.00
CA MET A 471 6.83 10.83 -16.25
C MET A 471 5.72 9.77 -16.12
N SER A 472 4.51 10.05 -16.61
CA SER A 472 3.43 9.07 -16.77
C SER A 472 3.41 8.38 -18.13
N GLN A 473 4.27 8.81 -19.07
CA GLN A 473 4.34 8.26 -20.42
C GLN A 473 5.44 7.21 -20.56
N GLY A 474 5.32 6.36 -21.57
CA GLY A 474 6.32 5.32 -21.87
C GLY A 474 6.44 4.26 -20.76
N LYS A 475 7.48 3.44 -20.87
CA LYS A 475 7.78 2.36 -19.90
C LYS A 475 8.79 2.83 -18.86
N PRO A 476 8.74 2.33 -17.61
CA PRO A 476 9.81 2.58 -16.65
C PRO A 476 11.13 1.95 -17.13
N GLY A 477 12.26 2.56 -16.76
CA GLY A 477 13.56 2.23 -17.35
C GLY A 477 14.57 1.55 -16.41
N ALA A 478 14.24 1.31 -15.13
CA ALA A 478 15.16 0.65 -14.21
C ALA A 478 15.44 -0.82 -14.61
N ARG A 479 16.72 -1.25 -14.50
CA ARG A 479 17.20 -2.59 -14.89
C ARG A 479 17.52 -3.49 -13.71
N ILE A 480 17.27 -3.02 -12.50
CA ILE A 480 17.52 -3.73 -11.24
C ILE A 480 16.18 -3.97 -10.53
N ALA A 481 15.92 -5.22 -10.15
CA ALA A 481 14.88 -5.60 -9.21
C ALA A 481 15.51 -5.83 -7.83
N MET A 482 14.84 -5.41 -6.77
CA MET A 482 15.24 -5.68 -5.40
C MET A 482 14.12 -6.41 -4.65
N TYR A 483 14.46 -7.55 -4.06
CA TYR A 483 13.49 -8.33 -3.31
C TYR A 483 13.05 -7.59 -2.04
N TYR A 484 11.74 -7.48 -1.84
CA TYR A 484 11.10 -6.94 -0.65
C TYR A 484 10.75 -8.08 0.31
N PRO A 485 11.49 -8.30 1.40
CA PRO A 485 11.44 -9.53 2.19
C PRO A 485 10.33 -9.51 3.24
N THR A 486 9.07 -9.33 2.85
CA THR A 486 7.90 -9.31 3.74
C THR A 486 7.87 -10.55 4.64
N SER A 487 8.09 -11.74 4.06
CA SER A 487 8.05 -13.03 4.77
C SER A 487 9.06 -13.09 5.93
N THR A 488 10.26 -12.53 5.76
CA THR A 488 11.26 -12.41 6.81
C THR A 488 10.80 -11.50 7.95
N MET A 489 10.14 -10.39 7.61
CA MET A 489 9.59 -9.46 8.60
C MET A 489 8.36 -10.05 9.32
N TRP A 490 7.56 -10.92 8.70
CA TRP A 490 6.50 -11.68 9.39
C TRP A 490 7.06 -12.56 10.51
N LEU A 491 8.25 -13.11 10.33
CA LEU A 491 8.96 -13.87 11.37
C LEU A 491 9.53 -12.98 12.50
N GLY A 492 9.46 -11.66 12.35
CA GLY A 492 9.91 -10.70 13.35
C GLY A 492 11.40 -10.28 13.19
N ASN A 493 12.07 -10.70 12.12
CA ASN A 493 13.42 -10.23 11.82
C ASN A 493 13.37 -8.89 11.10
N ASN A 494 13.56 -7.83 11.86
CA ASN A 494 13.58 -6.45 11.36
C ASN A 494 14.99 -5.96 10.96
N GLU A 495 16.04 -6.74 11.22
CA GLU A 495 17.42 -6.35 10.86
C GLU A 495 17.60 -6.26 9.33
N VAL A 496 16.85 -7.05 8.58
CA VAL A 496 16.82 -6.98 7.10
C VAL A 496 16.47 -5.57 6.60
N TYR A 497 15.67 -4.80 7.33
CA TYR A 497 15.33 -3.42 7.00
C TYR A 497 16.56 -2.49 7.01
N LYS A 498 17.49 -2.67 7.93
CA LYS A 498 18.73 -1.90 7.96
C LYS A 498 19.59 -2.18 6.72
N ASP A 499 19.67 -3.45 6.31
CA ASP A 499 20.37 -3.83 5.07
C ASP A 499 19.73 -3.19 3.84
N ILE A 500 18.39 -3.16 3.77
CA ILE A 500 17.64 -2.52 2.69
C ILE A 500 17.94 -1.01 2.64
N VAL A 501 17.82 -0.31 3.76
CA VAL A 501 18.10 1.14 3.83
C VAL A 501 19.53 1.44 3.37
N THR A 502 20.50 0.67 3.84
CA THR A 502 21.88 0.83 3.41
C THR A 502 22.04 0.59 1.90
N LEU A 503 21.46 -0.47 1.39
CA LEU A 503 21.56 -0.85 -0.03
C LEU A 503 20.91 0.19 -0.94
N THR A 504 19.71 0.66 -0.61
CA THR A 504 18.99 1.64 -1.42
C THR A 504 19.70 2.99 -1.46
N GLN A 505 20.26 3.42 -0.34
CA GLN A 505 21.11 4.60 -0.30
C GLN A 505 22.34 4.43 -1.20
N GLN A 506 23.00 3.27 -1.19
CA GLN A 506 24.14 3.00 -2.08
C GLN A 506 23.72 2.98 -3.55
N LEU A 507 22.59 2.35 -3.89
CA LEU A 507 22.07 2.35 -5.26
C LEU A 507 21.82 3.79 -5.77
N LEU A 508 21.10 4.59 -4.99
CA LEU A 508 20.82 5.99 -5.34
C LEU A 508 22.09 6.83 -5.46
N THR A 509 23.05 6.66 -4.55
CA THR A 509 24.33 7.38 -4.57
C THR A 509 25.17 7.07 -5.82
N HIS A 510 25.07 5.84 -6.33
CA HIS A 510 25.77 5.39 -7.53
C HIS A 510 24.92 5.43 -8.80
N GLN A 511 23.88 6.24 -8.82
CA GLN A 511 22.97 6.43 -9.96
C GLN A 511 22.42 5.10 -10.51
N ARG A 512 21.97 4.20 -9.65
CA ARG A 512 21.32 2.94 -10.02
C ARG A 512 19.83 3.02 -9.64
N ASP A 513 18.95 3.15 -10.62
CA ASP A 513 17.52 3.05 -10.39
C ASP A 513 17.10 1.57 -10.22
N PHE A 514 16.06 1.32 -9.46
CA PHE A 514 15.59 -0.03 -9.14
C PHE A 514 14.09 -0.03 -8.83
N ASP A 515 13.49 -1.22 -8.84
CA ASP A 515 12.14 -1.46 -8.31
C ASP A 515 12.15 -2.58 -7.28
N TYR A 516 11.32 -2.44 -6.26
CA TYR A 516 11.04 -3.50 -5.31
C TYR A 516 10.10 -4.55 -5.90
N ILE A 517 10.32 -5.83 -5.54
CA ILE A 517 9.44 -6.95 -5.88
C ILE A 517 9.25 -7.86 -4.67
N ASN A 518 8.02 -8.24 -4.36
CA ASN A 518 7.70 -9.20 -3.28
C ASN A 518 7.57 -10.63 -3.81
N ASP A 519 7.30 -11.60 -2.92
CA ASP A 519 7.12 -13.01 -3.28
C ASP A 519 6.03 -13.21 -4.35
N ASP A 520 4.87 -12.56 -4.21
CA ASP A 520 3.74 -12.72 -5.13
C ASP A 520 4.08 -12.25 -6.56
N ALA A 521 4.86 -11.18 -6.68
CA ALA A 521 5.21 -10.60 -7.98
C ALA A 521 5.94 -11.60 -8.89
N PHE A 522 6.76 -12.51 -8.33
CA PHE A 522 7.47 -13.50 -9.13
C PHE A 522 6.54 -14.40 -9.95
N THR A 523 5.36 -14.69 -9.44
CA THR A 523 4.38 -15.58 -10.11
C THR A 523 3.22 -14.83 -10.75
N GLU A 524 2.85 -13.66 -10.22
CA GLU A 524 1.69 -12.90 -10.70
C GLU A 524 2.03 -11.86 -11.78
N ALA A 525 3.27 -11.33 -11.77
CA ALA A 525 3.59 -10.13 -12.53
C ALA A 525 4.85 -10.20 -13.37
N LEU A 526 5.69 -11.24 -13.20
CA LEU A 526 6.96 -11.36 -13.90
C LEU A 526 6.95 -12.52 -14.87
N THR A 527 7.58 -12.34 -16.03
CA THR A 527 7.89 -13.39 -17.01
C THR A 527 9.40 -13.48 -17.19
N ILE A 528 9.91 -14.69 -17.53
CA ILE A 528 11.35 -14.95 -17.60
C ILE A 528 11.78 -14.99 -19.06
N GLY A 529 12.63 -14.02 -19.44
CA GLY A 529 13.33 -14.00 -20.73
C GLY A 529 14.74 -14.59 -20.66
N SER A 530 15.53 -14.37 -21.71
CA SER A 530 16.95 -14.75 -21.76
C SER A 530 17.77 -13.66 -21.07
N GLY A 531 18.18 -13.91 -19.81
CA GLY A 531 18.96 -12.98 -19.00
C GLY A 531 18.18 -11.86 -18.33
N TYR A 532 16.84 -11.87 -18.35
CA TYR A 532 16.01 -10.83 -17.73
C TYR A 532 14.68 -11.36 -17.18
N LEU A 533 14.13 -10.63 -16.22
CA LEU A 533 12.73 -10.71 -15.79
C LEU A 533 11.97 -9.54 -16.41
N GLU A 534 10.83 -9.78 -17.03
CA GLU A 534 9.98 -8.73 -17.63
C GLU A 534 8.70 -8.60 -16.83
N ASN A 535 8.37 -7.38 -16.41
CA ASN A 535 7.16 -7.07 -15.66
C ASN A 535 5.98 -6.69 -16.58
N LYS A 536 4.80 -6.45 -15.96
CA LYS A 536 3.59 -6.11 -16.73
C LYS A 536 3.64 -4.75 -17.45
N SER A 537 4.58 -3.86 -17.10
CA SER A 537 4.86 -2.63 -17.86
C SER A 537 5.73 -2.85 -19.09
N GLY A 538 6.24 -4.07 -19.31
CA GLY A 538 7.22 -4.38 -20.34
C GLY A 538 8.64 -3.92 -20.02
N GLN A 539 8.91 -3.58 -18.76
CA GLN A 539 10.25 -3.25 -18.25
C GLN A 539 11.02 -4.53 -17.95
N ARG A 540 12.35 -4.51 -18.18
CA ARG A 540 13.21 -5.67 -18.03
C ARG A 540 14.28 -5.48 -16.97
N TYR A 541 14.33 -6.40 -16.00
CA TYR A 541 15.34 -6.45 -14.95
C TYR A 541 16.40 -7.49 -15.29
N GLU A 542 17.65 -7.07 -15.41
CA GLU A 542 18.80 -7.92 -15.71
C GLU A 542 19.46 -8.47 -14.45
N THR A 543 19.27 -7.77 -13.33
CA THR A 543 19.81 -8.15 -12.03
C THR A 543 18.74 -8.13 -10.98
N LEU A 544 18.69 -9.19 -10.19
CA LEU A 544 17.89 -9.31 -8.97
C LEU A 544 18.81 -9.19 -7.75
N ILE A 545 18.54 -8.26 -6.86
CA ILE A 545 19.23 -8.14 -5.57
C ILE A 545 18.31 -8.71 -4.47
N ILE A 546 18.85 -9.61 -3.66
CA ILE A 546 18.16 -10.19 -2.50
C ILE A 546 18.91 -9.75 -1.24
N PRO A 547 18.34 -8.84 -0.43
CA PRO A 547 18.93 -8.45 0.86
C PRO A 547 18.90 -9.62 1.85
N SER A 548 19.65 -9.52 2.96
CA SER A 548 19.80 -10.57 3.99
C SER A 548 18.47 -11.11 4.51
N SER A 549 17.82 -11.97 3.74
CA SER A 549 16.53 -12.57 4.06
C SER A 549 16.71 -13.90 4.77
N ASP A 550 15.83 -14.23 5.72
CA ASP A 550 15.81 -15.54 6.39
C ASP A 550 15.11 -16.59 5.55
N VAL A 551 14.02 -16.16 4.92
CA VAL A 551 13.12 -17.03 4.16
C VAL A 551 12.70 -16.36 2.86
N ILE A 552 12.21 -17.21 1.93
CA ILE A 552 11.60 -16.82 0.66
C ILE A 552 10.55 -17.86 0.29
N SER A 553 9.56 -17.56 -0.54
CA SER A 553 8.59 -18.56 -0.98
C SER A 553 9.22 -19.57 -1.98
N ALA A 554 8.78 -20.82 -1.95
CA ALA A 554 9.27 -21.84 -2.87
C ALA A 554 8.92 -21.51 -4.34
N SER A 555 7.77 -20.87 -4.56
CA SER A 555 7.34 -20.43 -5.88
C SER A 555 8.24 -19.32 -6.44
N ALA A 556 8.56 -18.31 -5.63
CA ALA A 556 9.51 -17.25 -5.99
C ALA A 556 10.89 -17.83 -6.27
N TRP A 557 11.39 -18.73 -5.41
CA TRP A 557 12.69 -19.34 -5.62
C TRP A 557 12.79 -20.10 -6.94
N LYS A 558 11.77 -20.85 -7.33
CA LYS A 558 11.73 -21.54 -8.61
C LYS A 558 11.83 -20.60 -9.81
N VAL A 559 11.21 -19.42 -9.74
CA VAL A 559 11.36 -18.39 -10.76
C VAL A 559 12.79 -17.84 -10.79
N ILE A 560 13.38 -17.58 -9.62
CA ILE A 560 14.77 -17.11 -9.47
C ILE A 560 15.78 -18.13 -10.00
N GLU A 561 15.61 -19.42 -9.73
CA GLU A 561 16.42 -20.51 -10.30
C GLU A 561 16.39 -20.47 -11.83
N THR A 562 15.19 -20.41 -12.39
CA THR A 562 15.00 -20.35 -13.84
C THR A 562 15.62 -19.09 -14.45
N PHE A 563 15.44 -17.94 -13.81
CA PHE A 563 16.06 -16.68 -14.22
C PHE A 563 17.59 -16.77 -14.22
N SER A 564 18.18 -17.29 -13.14
CA SER A 564 19.62 -17.47 -13.01
C SER A 564 20.17 -18.45 -14.06
N SER A 565 19.48 -19.55 -14.31
CA SER A 565 19.90 -20.56 -15.33
C SER A 565 19.82 -20.03 -16.77
N ARG A 566 18.96 -19.02 -17.01
CA ARG A 566 18.85 -18.33 -18.31
C ARG A 566 19.77 -17.13 -18.46
N GLY A 567 20.75 -16.95 -17.55
CA GLY A 567 21.76 -15.91 -17.61
C GLY A 567 21.45 -14.64 -16.81
N GLY A 568 20.30 -14.58 -16.13
CA GLY A 568 19.97 -13.47 -15.23
C GLY A 568 20.90 -13.45 -14.02
N LYS A 569 21.28 -12.28 -13.55
CA LYS A 569 22.21 -12.12 -12.42
C LYS A 569 21.44 -12.06 -11.09
N VAL A 570 21.92 -12.78 -10.08
CA VAL A 570 21.39 -12.72 -8.72
C VAL A 570 22.49 -12.29 -7.75
N LEU A 571 22.25 -11.20 -7.04
CA LEU A 571 23.16 -10.65 -6.03
C LEU A 571 22.51 -10.81 -4.64
N PHE A 572 23.12 -11.63 -3.78
CA PHE A 572 22.76 -11.66 -2.37
C PHE A 572 23.52 -10.59 -1.64
N TRP A 573 22.81 -9.64 -1.06
CA TRP A 573 23.37 -8.57 -0.25
C TRP A 573 23.34 -8.98 1.21
N GLY A 574 24.48 -9.49 1.70
CA GLY A 574 24.68 -10.06 3.03
C GLY A 574 24.64 -11.59 3.01
N ARG A 575 23.50 -12.20 3.05
CA ARG A 575 23.35 -13.67 3.08
C ARG A 575 22.22 -14.18 2.18
N LYS A 576 22.35 -15.43 1.75
CA LYS A 576 21.31 -16.18 1.04
C LYS A 576 20.21 -16.56 2.05
N PRO A 577 18.93 -16.61 1.63
CA PRO A 577 17.85 -17.17 2.46
C PRO A 577 18.16 -18.60 2.89
N ALA A 578 17.78 -18.98 4.11
CA ALA A 578 18.09 -20.28 4.68
C ALA A 578 17.00 -21.34 4.41
N SER A 579 15.74 -20.91 4.22
CA SER A 579 14.63 -21.85 4.07
C SER A 579 13.44 -21.24 3.30
N PHE A 580 12.47 -22.09 2.98
CA PHE A 580 11.20 -21.68 2.39
C PHE A 580 10.17 -21.34 3.48
N ILE A 581 9.43 -20.24 3.26
CA ILE A 581 8.37 -19.81 4.18
C ILE A 581 7.11 -20.68 4.07
N ASP A 582 6.80 -21.18 2.89
CA ASP A 582 5.59 -21.93 2.56
C ASP A 582 5.75 -23.46 2.68
N LYS A 583 6.90 -23.94 3.13
CA LYS A 583 7.09 -25.37 3.47
C LYS A 583 6.69 -25.62 4.92
N SER A 584 5.97 -26.75 5.10
CA SER A 584 5.44 -27.14 6.41
C SER A 584 6.51 -27.20 7.51
N PHE A 585 6.09 -27.11 8.78
CA PHE A 585 6.92 -27.11 9.98
C PHE A 585 8.04 -28.15 10.03
N THR A 586 7.88 -29.27 9.33
CA THR A 586 8.61 -30.50 9.60
C THR A 586 9.91 -30.63 8.84
N ALA A 587 10.11 -29.87 7.78
CA ALA A 587 11.38 -29.89 7.03
C ALA A 587 11.63 -28.52 6.36
N PRO A 588 12.60 -27.74 6.81
CA PRO A 588 13.10 -26.64 6.01
C PRO A 588 13.63 -27.23 4.69
N GLY A 589 13.04 -26.79 3.56
CA GLY A 589 13.57 -27.13 2.25
C GLY A 589 14.96 -26.50 2.11
N SER A 590 15.95 -27.24 1.65
CA SER A 590 17.22 -26.65 1.27
C SER A 590 17.04 -25.87 -0.03
N LEU A 591 17.47 -24.61 -0.05
CA LEU A 591 17.52 -23.85 -1.30
C LEU A 591 18.66 -24.37 -2.17
N SER A 592 18.35 -24.64 -3.42
CA SER A 592 19.34 -25.02 -4.45
C SER A 592 20.35 -23.90 -4.70
N ASP A 593 21.50 -24.27 -5.25
CA ASP A 593 22.46 -23.28 -5.70
C ASP A 593 22.05 -22.69 -7.04
N LEU A 594 22.28 -21.40 -7.20
CA LEU A 594 21.97 -20.68 -8.42
C LEU A 594 23.18 -20.63 -9.35
N THR A 595 22.95 -20.83 -10.64
CA THR A 595 24.01 -20.88 -11.66
C THR A 595 24.76 -19.57 -11.80
N ASN A 596 24.04 -18.43 -11.74
CA ASN A 596 24.61 -17.09 -11.92
C ASN A 596 24.30 -16.22 -10.70
N SER A 597 24.96 -16.50 -9.59
CA SER A 597 24.76 -15.76 -8.35
C SER A 597 26.05 -15.38 -7.63
N ARG A 598 26.00 -14.35 -6.82
CA ARG A 598 27.09 -13.88 -5.93
C ARG A 598 26.55 -13.48 -4.57
N ILE A 599 27.39 -13.62 -3.56
CA ILE A 599 27.14 -13.11 -2.23
C ILE A 599 28.15 -11.98 -1.99
N GLU A 600 27.65 -10.80 -1.62
CA GLU A 600 28.47 -9.63 -1.28
C GLU A 600 28.15 -9.16 0.14
N PRO A 601 29.14 -8.67 0.90
CA PRO A 601 28.90 -8.15 2.24
C PRO A 601 27.92 -6.98 2.24
N SER A 602 26.97 -6.96 3.18
CA SER A 602 25.96 -5.88 3.31
C SER A 602 26.51 -4.56 3.89
N THR A 603 27.79 -4.50 4.23
CA THR A 603 28.36 -3.38 4.98
C THR A 603 28.86 -2.22 4.13
N ARG A 604 29.20 -2.44 2.86
CA ARG A 604 29.72 -1.39 1.98
C ARG A 604 29.60 -1.70 0.49
N TRP A 605 29.52 -0.64 -0.30
CA TRP A 605 29.66 -0.70 -1.73
C TRP A 605 31.12 -0.92 -2.14
N THR A 606 31.35 -1.81 -3.08
CA THR A 606 32.69 -2.13 -3.60
C THR A 606 32.69 -2.08 -5.13
N ALA A 607 33.87 -1.98 -5.74
CA ALA A 607 33.99 -2.12 -7.20
C ALA A 607 33.42 -3.43 -7.73
N ARG A 608 33.48 -4.50 -6.92
CA ARG A 608 32.91 -5.81 -7.23
C ARG A 608 31.38 -5.77 -7.27
N VAL A 609 30.74 -5.08 -6.33
CA VAL A 609 29.30 -4.85 -6.33
C VAL A 609 28.92 -4.06 -7.59
N SER A 610 29.62 -2.95 -7.83
CA SER A 610 29.37 -2.11 -9.01
C SER A 610 29.46 -2.90 -10.34
N SER A 611 30.48 -3.76 -10.49
CA SER A 611 30.65 -4.61 -11.70
C SER A 611 29.63 -5.74 -11.83
N SER A 612 28.90 -6.07 -10.75
CA SER A 612 27.84 -7.08 -10.77
C SER A 612 26.49 -6.53 -11.22
N LEU A 613 26.34 -5.21 -11.21
CA LEU A 613 25.12 -4.50 -11.61
C LEU A 613 25.22 -4.00 -13.06
N PRO A 614 24.10 -3.72 -13.72
CA PRO A 614 24.09 -2.99 -14.98
C PRO A 614 24.80 -1.63 -14.84
N GLU A 615 25.45 -1.14 -15.88
CA GLU A 615 25.90 0.26 -15.88
C GLU A 615 24.69 1.19 -15.71
N PRO A 616 24.86 2.36 -15.07
CA PRO A 616 23.75 3.32 -14.96
C PRO A 616 23.34 3.79 -16.37
N GLU A 617 22.05 3.98 -16.57
CA GLU A 617 21.50 4.49 -17.83
C GLU A 617 21.90 5.95 -18.07
N MET A 618 22.28 6.67 -17.01
CA MET A 618 22.96 7.96 -17.05
C MET A 618 24.25 7.84 -16.25
N LYS A 619 25.39 7.79 -16.91
CA LYS A 619 26.69 7.63 -16.28
C LYS A 619 27.39 8.98 -16.14
N ILE A 620 27.57 9.43 -14.90
CA ILE A 620 28.33 10.65 -14.61
C ILE A 620 29.81 10.40 -14.91
N ILE A 621 30.38 11.17 -15.82
CA ILE A 621 31.78 11.07 -16.22
C ILE A 621 32.67 11.93 -15.31
N SER A 622 32.33 13.22 -15.16
CA SER A 622 33.12 14.16 -14.37
C SER A 622 32.35 15.41 -14.00
N PRO A 623 32.54 15.97 -12.83
CA PRO A 623 33.15 15.32 -11.64
C PRO A 623 32.23 14.24 -11.07
N ALA A 624 32.81 13.28 -10.37
CA ALA A 624 32.01 12.29 -9.65
C ALA A 624 31.10 12.98 -8.65
N ASN A 625 29.84 12.57 -8.62
CA ASN A 625 28.82 13.20 -7.79
C ASN A 625 27.83 12.16 -7.22
N ASP A 626 27.55 12.28 -5.93
CA ASP A 626 26.67 11.40 -5.17
C ASP A 626 25.29 12.01 -4.90
N SER A 627 25.03 13.24 -5.35
CA SER A 627 23.78 13.97 -5.10
C SER A 627 22.83 13.96 -6.29
N ILE A 628 23.28 13.56 -7.47
CA ILE A 628 22.43 13.50 -8.65
C ILE A 628 21.60 12.23 -8.62
N ARG A 629 20.30 12.39 -8.81
CA ARG A 629 19.32 11.33 -8.98
C ARG A 629 18.65 11.46 -10.34
N TYR A 630 18.18 10.35 -10.87
CA TYR A 630 17.36 10.37 -12.07
C TYR A 630 16.31 9.25 -12.04
N THR A 631 15.29 9.42 -12.84
CA THR A 631 14.42 8.33 -13.28
C THR A 631 14.25 8.41 -14.79
N ARG A 632 14.15 7.26 -15.44
CA ARG A 632 14.09 7.13 -16.90
C ARG A 632 12.74 6.56 -17.34
N ARG A 633 12.22 7.10 -18.45
CA ARG A 633 11.08 6.53 -19.17
C ARG A 633 11.53 6.16 -20.57
N VAL A 634 11.29 4.92 -20.98
CA VAL A 634 11.60 4.39 -22.30
C VAL A 634 10.42 4.65 -23.23
N MET A 635 10.67 5.37 -24.32
CA MET A 635 9.68 5.74 -25.32
C MET A 635 9.93 4.96 -26.63
N PRO A 636 8.98 4.93 -27.59
CA PRO A 636 9.19 4.24 -28.87
C PRO A 636 10.34 4.80 -29.70
N ASP A 637 10.63 6.08 -29.58
CA ASP A 637 11.55 6.85 -30.39
C ASP A 637 12.67 7.54 -29.61
N GLY A 638 12.88 7.16 -28.35
CA GLY A 638 13.95 7.71 -27.49
C GLY A 638 13.66 7.49 -26.01
N ASP A 639 14.33 8.24 -25.16
CA ASP A 639 14.19 8.15 -23.71
C ASP A 639 13.93 9.53 -23.10
N LEU A 640 13.15 9.54 -22.00
CA LEU A 640 12.99 10.71 -21.15
C LEU A 640 13.73 10.49 -19.83
N TYR A 641 14.56 11.45 -19.47
CA TYR A 641 15.23 11.46 -18.17
C TYR A 641 14.74 12.65 -17.34
N PHE A 642 14.27 12.37 -16.14
CA PHE A 642 14.11 13.39 -15.10
C PHE A 642 15.35 13.36 -14.22
N ILE A 643 16.11 14.46 -14.21
CA ILE A 643 17.38 14.57 -13.48
C ILE A 643 17.17 15.58 -12.34
N PHE A 644 17.55 15.19 -11.14
CA PHE A 644 17.39 15.99 -9.92
C PHE A 644 18.70 16.06 -9.13
N ASN A 645 19.10 17.26 -8.77
CA ASN A 645 20.19 17.48 -7.82
C ASN A 645 19.62 17.55 -6.41
N GLU A 646 19.81 16.47 -5.64
CA GLU A 646 19.36 16.33 -4.24
C GLU A 646 20.30 17.05 -3.25
N GLY A 647 21.46 17.51 -3.72
CA GLY A 647 22.44 18.24 -2.91
C GLY A 647 22.06 19.72 -2.73
N ASN A 648 22.81 20.39 -1.87
CA ASN A 648 22.60 21.80 -1.49
C ASN A 648 23.48 22.79 -2.27
N LYS A 649 24.22 22.33 -3.29
CA LYS A 649 25.09 23.15 -4.13
C LYS A 649 24.77 22.94 -5.59
N ALA A 650 24.87 24.01 -6.38
CA ALA A 650 24.84 23.89 -7.84
C ALA A 650 26.01 23.04 -8.32
N ILE A 651 25.76 22.19 -9.30
CA ILE A 651 26.74 21.25 -9.85
C ILE A 651 26.70 21.35 -11.37
N GLU A 652 27.89 21.40 -11.97
CA GLU A 652 28.11 21.23 -13.40
C GLU A 652 28.78 19.88 -13.60
N PHE A 653 28.25 19.05 -14.47
CA PHE A 653 28.77 17.71 -14.71
C PHE A 653 28.58 17.28 -16.16
N THR A 654 29.41 16.33 -16.61
CA THR A 654 29.25 15.62 -17.87
C THR A 654 28.75 14.21 -17.62
N ALA A 655 27.78 13.76 -18.41
CA ALA A 655 27.24 12.42 -18.36
C ALA A 655 27.05 11.81 -19.74
N ASP A 656 27.18 10.48 -19.84
CA ASP A 656 26.76 9.66 -20.97
C ASP A 656 25.36 9.06 -20.69
N PHE A 657 24.54 8.94 -21.75
CA PHE A 657 23.17 8.40 -21.70
C PHE A 657 23.04 7.14 -22.56
#